data_5e0762dc039c7edd02ef0b96bf5f2d66
#
_entry.id   5e0762dc039c7edd02ef0b96bf5f2d66
#
_cell.length_a   1.000
_cell.length_b   1.000
_cell.length_c   1.000
_cell.angle_alpha   90.00
_cell.angle_beta   90.00
_cell.angle_gamma   90.00
#
_symmetry.space_group_name_H-M   'P 1'
#
loop_
_entity.id
_entity.type
_entity.pdbx_description
1 polymer ?
#
loop_
_entity_poly.entity_id
_entity_poly.type
_entity_poly.pdbx_seq_one_letter_code
_entity_poly.pdbx_strand_id
1 'polypeptide(L)'
;MSGWTVVDTATNKSLPVGGSQNSGTGVPYVSPAPSANDPVQKFRTSTPQSLIDTDFEYGTQPTKWESITLQNNRPSVYYIPQAPVVVSAITGTSTADQVTITYTGTIANNTPIYIQNSLNSTINGWGYVVTGGTSTTSTVVFAPGTVTQTNGAAYFSATSTYVYVGYYYSGSGIQVGSNAITVTSTTVLTITTTNAHGLNKGSFVYLNGAQIAGGATAVVGAYIVATVPTYNTFTVTANGSASGSPTNSAGNNVIYARPSGFVEPRSFDGGVAFSSGASVPSQQLIRQTRRYFRYQSGKGIQFSTGSSLKPALFVSSLVNASGTVTVTTRYNHNLTVGTTIQVAGANQGYFNGNFTVASVTNPTAFTYTIGTSNSVTATGQFRVSPLSWFGSSSRIGFFDQQNGMFFEYDGTTLYTVLRSSTNQVSGTVAVTNSSAVVTGTGTAFLTQLQPGQFIVIRGQSYRIIQIASDTSLSVSPEYRGTTISNAIVSQTIDIKTPQSQWLDKCDGTGPSGYNLDLTRMQMWYIDYSWYGAGFIRFGIRGTNGIVTYVNQIQNNNRQFEAYMRSGNMAAHYEVAGIPPLTYLTAPLSASTTTLSANILINALTIPVADTSVFNASGGVAKLGNELIFYTTTSVASGAGNLLGCTRGFASTVADDQVSGTTITPSSMTVNDARGFPTPAQTPATLTVEVMAANGNIEYINYTGITSTGIIYGLTRAQAGGQGSAQTFSNGDVRTAVELIAPASVPSLSHWGSSVIIDGGFDDDKSLVFNFGMTTAITTTATTPRVLMAIRVAPSVDNNVTGILGARETINRMQLKLSSLGLYTTGTGYLINLVLNGFASGAFSSSFISPVQQVGGITSSLSQIALNTNAVTVTGGESVFAAYSNTSGNTTIDLTKVRDLGNSILGGGTSNAVPIAQSNFYPDGPDILYIVAIPLSATSSTILARLNWEEAQA
;
A
#
# COMPACT_ATOMS: atom_id res chain seq x y z
N MET A 1 -36.57 7.33 1.87
CA MET A 1 -37.72 7.29 2.83
C MET A 1 -37.89 5.85 3.25
N SER A 2 -37.68 5.56 4.51
CA SER A 2 -37.94 4.23 5.07
C SER A 2 -39.45 3.97 4.92
N GLY A 3 -39.80 2.93 4.22
CA GLY A 3 -41.20 2.53 4.06
C GLY A 3 -41.78 2.16 5.41
N TRP A 4 -42.82 2.86 5.81
CA TRP A 4 -43.66 2.46 6.92
C TRP A 4 -44.67 1.43 6.43
N THR A 5 -44.86 0.39 7.19
CA THR A 5 -45.88 -0.63 6.89
C THR A 5 -46.99 -0.49 7.89
N VAL A 6 -48.21 -0.22 7.44
CA VAL A 6 -49.41 -0.29 8.27
C VAL A 6 -49.91 -1.74 8.26
N VAL A 7 -50.07 -2.33 9.43
CA VAL A 7 -50.71 -3.64 9.57
C VAL A 7 -52.18 -3.47 9.82
N ASP A 8 -53.01 -3.92 8.91
CA ASP A 8 -54.43 -4.05 9.15
C ASP A 8 -54.65 -5.21 10.15
N THR A 9 -55.03 -4.83 11.36
CA THR A 9 -55.27 -5.76 12.46
C THR A 9 -56.43 -6.71 12.21
N ALA A 10 -57.37 -6.38 11.29
CA ALA A 10 -58.48 -7.24 10.94
C ALA A 10 -58.12 -8.33 9.94
N THR A 11 -57.14 -8.10 9.08
CA THR A 11 -56.72 -9.04 8.05
C THR A 11 -55.29 -9.57 8.22
N ASN A 12 -54.59 -9.06 9.21
CA ASN A 12 -53.15 -9.35 9.46
C ASN A 12 -52.22 -9.15 8.23
N LYS A 13 -52.62 -8.24 7.32
CA LYS A 13 -51.89 -7.88 6.14
C LYS A 13 -51.11 -6.57 6.37
N SER A 14 -49.85 -6.59 6.03
CA SER A 14 -49.05 -5.36 6.00
C SER A 14 -49.36 -4.57 4.75
N LEU A 15 -49.79 -3.31 4.95
CA LEU A 15 -50.02 -2.38 3.87
C LEU A 15 -48.80 -1.43 3.76
N PRO A 16 -48.22 -1.23 2.58
CA PRO A 16 -47.15 -0.28 2.39
C PRO A 16 -47.76 1.16 2.57
N VAL A 17 -47.20 1.90 3.51
CA VAL A 17 -47.57 3.30 3.70
C VAL A 17 -46.53 4.18 3.05
N GLY A 18 -46.81 4.73 1.90
CA GLY A 18 -46.08 5.87 1.38
C GLY A 18 -46.25 7.07 2.32
N GLY A 19 -45.16 7.75 2.64
CA GLY A 19 -45.24 8.92 3.52
C GLY A 19 -46.28 9.94 3.00
N SER A 20 -47.23 10.32 3.80
CA SER A 20 -48.38 11.19 3.56
C SER A 20 -49.73 10.54 3.24
N GLN A 21 -49.88 9.27 3.26
CA GLN A 21 -51.19 8.67 3.11
C GLN A 21 -51.94 8.66 4.45
N ASN A 22 -52.64 9.72 4.71
CA ASN A 22 -53.67 9.72 5.73
C ASN A 22 -54.89 8.97 5.17
N SER A 23 -55.03 7.73 5.51
CA SER A 23 -56.31 7.08 5.34
C SER A 23 -57.22 7.66 6.41
N GLY A 24 -58.17 8.50 6.06
CA GLY A 24 -59.00 9.31 6.94
C GLY A 24 -59.85 8.63 8.02
N THR A 25 -59.43 7.55 8.58
CA THR A 25 -60.17 6.71 9.53
C THR A 25 -59.42 6.34 10.80
N GLY A 26 -58.50 7.14 11.27
CA GLY A 26 -57.88 6.91 12.56
C GLY A 26 -56.36 6.94 12.48
N VAL A 27 -55.71 7.06 13.60
CA VAL A 27 -54.22 7.06 13.70
C VAL A 27 -53.71 5.69 13.23
N PRO A 28 -53.04 5.62 12.10
CA PRO A 28 -52.49 4.34 11.66
C PRO A 28 -51.49 3.87 12.68
N TYR A 29 -51.62 2.65 13.13
CA TYR A 29 -50.58 1.98 13.90
C TYR A 29 -49.40 1.73 12.98
N VAL A 30 -48.38 2.56 13.10
CA VAL A 30 -47.19 2.48 12.29
C VAL A 30 -46.16 1.70 13.10
N SER A 31 -45.91 0.47 12.69
CA SER A 31 -44.72 -0.24 13.18
C SER A 31 -43.52 0.23 12.38
N PRO A 32 -42.45 0.73 13.01
CA PRO A 32 -41.23 1.07 12.27
C PRO A 32 -40.71 -0.20 11.60
N ALA A 33 -40.60 -0.15 10.27
CA ALA A 33 -39.86 -1.19 9.55
C ALA A 33 -38.42 -1.21 10.07
N PRO A 34 -37.76 -2.37 10.07
CA PRO A 34 -36.34 -2.40 10.39
C PRO A 34 -35.63 -1.36 9.55
N SER A 35 -34.87 -0.50 10.18
CA SER A 35 -34.07 0.49 9.46
C SER A 35 -33.29 -0.21 8.37
N ALA A 36 -33.28 0.33 7.15
CA ALA A 36 -32.39 -0.15 6.10
C ALA A 36 -30.92 -0.11 6.54
N ASN A 37 -30.64 0.66 7.58
CA ASN A 37 -29.32 0.82 8.17
C ASN A 37 -29.07 -0.13 9.35
N ASP A 38 -30.02 -0.96 9.76
CA ASP A 38 -29.79 -1.98 10.78
C ASP A 38 -29.31 -3.29 10.12
N PRO A 39 -28.02 -3.62 10.24
CA PRO A 39 -27.48 -4.87 9.67
C PRO A 39 -28.07 -6.12 10.30
N VAL A 40 -28.68 -6.02 11.46
CA VAL A 40 -29.34 -7.12 12.17
C VAL A 40 -30.82 -7.25 11.76
N GLN A 41 -31.36 -6.28 11.03
CA GLN A 41 -32.75 -6.22 10.57
C GLN A 41 -33.78 -6.41 11.69
N LYS A 42 -33.48 -5.94 12.87
CA LYS A 42 -34.39 -5.93 14.01
C LYS A 42 -35.03 -4.56 14.16
N PHE A 43 -36.26 -4.55 14.65
CA PHE A 43 -36.91 -3.31 15.05
C PHE A 43 -36.14 -2.70 16.23
N ARG A 44 -35.56 -1.53 16.00
CA ARG A 44 -34.84 -0.77 17.01
C ARG A 44 -35.35 0.65 17.02
N THR A 45 -35.48 1.20 18.20
CA THR A 45 -35.85 2.61 18.43
C THR A 45 -34.62 3.50 18.66
N SER A 46 -33.41 2.99 18.37
CA SER A 46 -32.19 3.75 18.60
C SER A 46 -31.96 4.76 17.47
N THR A 47 -31.50 5.96 17.83
CA THR A 47 -31.10 6.98 16.88
C THR A 47 -29.69 6.70 16.39
N PRO A 48 -29.45 6.54 15.07
CA PRO A 48 -28.11 6.35 14.54
C PRO A 48 -27.19 7.50 14.95
N GLN A 49 -25.94 7.16 15.33
CA GLN A 49 -24.92 8.15 15.66
C GLN A 49 -23.76 8.09 14.68
N SER A 50 -23.33 9.26 14.23
CA SER A 50 -22.13 9.36 13.43
C SER A 50 -20.89 9.20 14.30
N LEU A 51 -19.97 8.32 13.88
CA LEU A 51 -18.65 8.15 14.49
C LEU A 51 -17.61 9.01 13.80
N ILE A 52 -17.78 9.22 12.49
CA ILE A 52 -17.03 10.14 11.68
C ILE A 52 -17.90 10.55 10.49
N ASP A 53 -17.96 11.84 10.24
CA ASP A 53 -18.43 12.44 8.99
C ASP A 53 -17.31 13.36 8.51
N THR A 54 -16.80 13.10 7.33
CA THR A 54 -15.69 13.83 6.77
C THR A 54 -15.97 14.14 5.32
N ASP A 55 -15.96 15.40 4.96
CA ASP A 55 -15.72 15.88 3.61
C ASP A 55 -14.27 16.37 3.50
N PHE A 56 -13.78 16.61 2.30
CA PHE A 56 -12.39 16.97 2.05
C PHE A 56 -12.25 18.33 1.36
N GLU A 57 -13.25 19.18 1.43
CA GLU A 57 -13.21 20.53 0.86
C GLU A 57 -11.98 21.32 1.32
N TYR A 58 -11.59 21.16 2.59
CA TYR A 58 -10.43 21.84 3.19
C TYR A 58 -9.14 21.01 3.18
N GLY A 59 -9.02 20.04 2.28
CA GLY A 59 -7.80 19.26 2.09
C GLY A 59 -7.83 17.86 2.66
N THR A 60 -6.63 17.28 2.85
CA THR A 60 -6.48 15.85 3.17
C THR A 60 -6.78 15.49 4.61
N GLN A 61 -6.96 16.45 5.49
CA GLN A 61 -7.26 16.28 6.92
C GLN A 61 -6.31 15.27 7.64
N PRO A 62 -5.02 15.57 7.69
CA PRO A 62 -4.01 14.64 8.21
C PRO A 62 -4.19 14.31 9.69
N THR A 63 -4.93 15.13 10.45
CA THR A 63 -5.30 14.86 11.85
C THR A 63 -6.24 13.67 12.02
N LYS A 64 -7.11 13.43 11.05
CA LYS A 64 -8.11 12.35 11.08
C LYS A 64 -7.73 11.17 10.20
N TRP A 65 -6.96 11.41 9.15
CA TRP A 65 -6.59 10.46 8.11
C TRP A 65 -5.09 10.37 7.98
N GLU A 66 -4.56 9.18 8.03
CA GLU A 66 -3.17 8.93 7.67
C GLU A 66 -3.07 8.43 6.24
N SER A 67 -1.93 8.67 5.61
CA SER A 67 -1.59 8.15 4.30
C SER A 67 -0.19 7.58 4.35
N ILE A 68 -0.02 6.37 3.88
CA ILE A 68 1.24 5.66 3.92
C ILE A 68 1.47 4.87 2.63
N THR A 69 2.70 4.85 2.16
CA THR A 69 3.13 3.99 1.06
C THR A 69 3.93 2.82 1.62
N LEU A 70 3.56 1.62 1.24
CA LEU A 70 4.24 0.39 1.58
C LEU A 70 4.88 -0.22 0.33
N GLN A 71 6.08 -0.74 0.47
CA GLN A 71 6.74 -1.59 -0.52
C GLN A 71 7.00 -2.94 0.12
N ASN A 72 6.39 -4.02 -0.40
CA ASN A 72 6.42 -5.34 0.24
C ASN A 72 6.09 -5.29 1.74
N ASN A 73 5.00 -4.61 2.08
CA ASN A 73 4.53 -4.40 3.45
C ASN A 73 5.53 -3.64 4.35
N ARG A 74 6.52 -2.99 3.78
CA ARG A 74 7.48 -2.15 4.49
C ARG A 74 7.18 -0.68 4.20
N PRO A 75 7.10 0.19 5.23
CA PRO A 75 6.91 1.62 5.01
C PRO A 75 8.03 2.19 4.16
N SER A 76 7.65 2.97 3.15
CA SER A 76 8.58 3.77 2.37
C SER A 76 9.04 5.00 3.17
N VAL A 77 10.03 5.71 2.64
CA VAL A 77 10.42 7.00 3.18
C VAL A 77 9.22 7.92 3.27
N TYR A 78 8.99 8.44 4.44
CA TYR A 78 7.87 9.31 4.73
C TYR A 78 8.34 10.77 4.73
N TYR A 79 7.67 11.59 3.91
CA TYR A 79 7.94 13.03 3.84
C TYR A 79 7.02 13.76 4.81
N ILE A 80 7.63 14.50 5.74
CA ILE A 80 6.92 15.50 6.53
C ILE A 80 7.18 16.85 5.85
N PRO A 81 6.15 17.48 5.24
CA PRO A 81 6.35 18.76 4.60
C PRO A 81 6.82 19.79 5.61
N GLN A 82 8.02 20.28 5.42
CA GLN A 82 8.50 21.51 6.06
C GLN A 82 8.15 22.69 5.17
N ALA A 83 8.21 23.89 5.71
CA ALA A 83 8.04 25.09 4.88
C ALA A 83 9.06 25.06 3.72
N PRO A 84 8.66 25.42 2.51
CA PRO A 84 9.58 25.46 1.39
C PRO A 84 10.70 26.44 1.68
N VAL A 85 11.90 26.09 1.26
CA VAL A 85 13.07 27.00 1.33
C VAL A 85 12.87 28.11 0.30
N VAL A 86 13.20 29.34 0.68
CA VAL A 86 13.18 30.47 -0.25
C VAL A 86 14.32 30.30 -1.24
N VAL A 87 13.99 29.87 -2.45
CA VAL A 87 14.91 29.65 -3.56
C VAL A 87 14.82 30.83 -4.52
N SER A 88 15.96 31.30 -5.00
CA SER A 88 16.04 32.38 -5.99
C SER A 88 16.41 31.90 -7.39
N ALA A 89 17.06 30.75 -7.52
CA ALA A 89 17.37 30.14 -8.82
C ALA A 89 17.53 28.62 -8.74
N ILE A 90 17.25 27.95 -9.86
CA ILE A 90 17.62 26.56 -10.14
C ILE A 90 18.23 26.56 -11.54
N THR A 91 19.49 26.11 -11.67
CA THR A 91 20.20 26.08 -12.93
C THR A 91 20.79 24.71 -13.23
N GLY A 92 20.73 24.30 -14.49
CA GLY A 92 21.34 23.06 -14.94
C GLY A 92 22.88 23.13 -14.88
N THR A 93 23.51 22.03 -14.53
CA THR A 93 24.98 21.89 -14.52
C THR A 93 25.49 21.19 -15.79
N SER A 94 26.80 21.16 -16.00
CA SER A 94 27.45 20.39 -17.07
C SER A 94 27.48 18.87 -16.76
N THR A 95 27.23 18.50 -15.53
CA THR A 95 27.21 17.10 -15.08
C THR A 95 25.79 16.56 -15.17
N ALA A 96 25.61 15.37 -15.75
CA ALA A 96 24.31 14.72 -15.86
C ALA A 96 23.63 14.53 -14.48
N ASP A 97 22.31 14.56 -14.48
CA ASP A 97 21.47 14.36 -13.28
C ASP A 97 21.76 15.35 -12.14
N GLN A 98 22.28 16.54 -12.44
CA GLN A 98 22.60 17.55 -11.42
C GLN A 98 22.05 18.93 -11.76
N VAL A 99 21.60 19.64 -10.74
CA VAL A 99 21.26 21.07 -10.82
C VAL A 99 21.91 21.83 -9.65
N THR A 100 22.14 23.12 -9.84
CA THR A 100 22.51 24.02 -8.76
C THR A 100 21.28 24.78 -8.30
N ILE A 101 21.00 24.80 -7.00
CA ILE A 101 19.98 25.63 -6.37
C ILE A 101 20.63 26.80 -5.65
N THR A 102 20.04 28.00 -5.78
CA THR A 102 20.42 29.18 -5.01
C THR A 102 19.29 29.54 -4.05
N TYR A 103 19.61 29.68 -2.76
CA TYR A 103 18.61 29.79 -1.70
C TYR A 103 19.13 30.71 -0.56
N THR A 104 18.23 31.03 0.38
CA THR A 104 18.58 31.76 1.59
C THR A 104 18.70 30.79 2.76
N GLY A 105 19.88 30.73 3.38
CA GLY A 105 20.16 29.87 4.53
C GLY A 105 21.28 28.87 4.28
N THR A 106 21.29 27.79 5.03
CA THR A 106 22.29 26.71 4.91
C THR A 106 21.60 25.36 4.77
N ILE A 107 22.05 24.51 3.84
CA ILE A 107 21.61 23.15 3.67
C ILE A 107 22.84 22.25 3.76
N ALA A 108 22.82 21.29 4.67
CA ALA A 108 23.94 20.38 4.87
C ALA A 108 24.08 19.39 3.69
N ASN A 109 25.31 18.91 3.48
CA ASN A 109 25.57 17.81 2.55
C ASN A 109 24.73 16.57 2.91
N ASN A 110 24.39 15.79 1.91
CA ASN A 110 23.54 14.59 2.02
C ASN A 110 22.11 14.87 2.51
N THR A 111 21.70 16.14 2.53
CA THR A 111 20.31 16.47 2.85
C THR A 111 19.41 16.15 1.66
N PRO A 112 18.34 15.38 1.84
CA PRO A 112 17.35 15.16 0.81
C PRO A 112 16.59 16.43 0.46
N ILE A 113 16.29 16.60 -0.82
CA ILE A 113 15.54 17.73 -1.36
C ILE A 113 14.43 17.22 -2.28
N TYR A 114 13.27 17.83 -2.16
CA TYR A 114 12.16 17.62 -3.08
C TYR A 114 11.87 18.91 -3.85
N ILE A 115 11.93 18.83 -5.18
CA ILE A 115 11.62 19.94 -6.08
C ILE A 115 10.25 19.71 -6.72
N GLN A 116 9.41 20.72 -6.70
CA GLN A 116 8.06 20.66 -7.24
C GLN A 116 7.81 21.83 -8.20
N ASN A 117 7.10 21.55 -9.30
CA ASN A 117 6.64 22.53 -10.28
C ASN A 117 7.76 23.42 -10.86
N SER A 118 8.93 22.86 -11.09
CA SER A 118 10.00 23.53 -11.82
C SER A 118 9.65 23.66 -13.32
N LEU A 119 10.35 24.56 -14.02
CA LEU A 119 10.21 24.73 -15.47
C LEU A 119 10.70 23.53 -16.28
N ASN A 120 11.49 22.64 -15.67
CA ASN A 120 11.88 21.36 -16.25
C ASN A 120 11.26 20.23 -15.43
N SER A 121 10.26 19.55 -15.97
CA SER A 121 9.55 18.49 -15.26
C SER A 121 10.43 17.30 -14.85
N THR A 122 11.57 17.08 -15.51
CA THR A 122 12.47 15.96 -15.17
C THR A 122 13.21 16.17 -13.86
N ILE A 123 13.37 17.40 -13.38
CA ILE A 123 13.95 17.70 -12.07
C ILE A 123 12.92 17.75 -10.95
N ASN A 124 11.64 17.63 -11.24
CA ASN A 124 10.62 17.50 -10.21
C ASN A 124 10.74 16.13 -9.54
N GLY A 125 10.89 16.15 -8.23
CA GLY A 125 11.06 14.94 -7.45
C GLY A 125 12.20 15.03 -6.46
N TRP A 126 12.69 13.87 -6.06
CA TRP A 126 13.69 13.73 -5.01
C TRP A 126 15.11 13.76 -5.54
N GLY A 127 15.92 14.61 -4.94
CA GLY A 127 17.35 14.63 -5.07
C GLY A 127 18.01 14.76 -3.70
N TYR A 128 19.32 14.92 -3.66
CA TYR A 128 20.07 15.18 -2.43
C TYR A 128 21.21 16.14 -2.70
N VAL A 129 21.61 16.86 -1.66
CA VAL A 129 22.71 17.85 -1.73
C VAL A 129 24.05 17.16 -1.65
N VAL A 130 24.92 17.35 -2.65
CA VAL A 130 26.31 16.86 -2.62
C VAL A 130 27.30 17.95 -2.21
N THR A 131 27.02 19.20 -2.55
CA THR A 131 27.80 20.34 -2.08
C THR A 131 26.84 21.38 -1.51
N GLY A 132 27.01 21.69 -0.26
CA GLY A 132 26.20 22.64 0.49
C GLY A 132 26.98 23.10 1.72
N GLY A 133 26.27 23.32 2.81
CA GLY A 133 26.89 23.75 4.07
C GLY A 133 26.71 25.25 4.35
N THR A 134 27.74 26.04 4.40
CA THR A 134 27.67 27.47 4.68
C THR A 134 27.39 28.34 3.46
N SER A 135 27.24 27.74 2.29
CA SER A 135 27.01 28.44 1.02
C SER A 135 25.52 28.68 0.79
N THR A 136 25.21 29.79 0.10
CA THR A 136 23.87 30.10 -0.40
C THR A 136 23.50 29.31 -1.68
N THR A 137 24.42 28.48 -2.16
CA THR A 137 24.22 27.61 -3.33
C THR A 137 24.54 26.17 -2.97
N SER A 138 23.76 25.24 -3.49
CA SER A 138 24.00 23.83 -3.33
C SER A 138 23.82 23.07 -4.65
N THR A 139 24.65 22.05 -4.86
CA THR A 139 24.48 21.11 -5.96
C THR A 139 23.56 19.97 -5.51
N VAL A 140 22.48 19.77 -6.24
CA VAL A 140 21.51 18.70 -6.03
C VAL A 140 21.71 17.65 -7.09
N VAL A 141 21.83 16.40 -6.68
CA VAL A 141 21.99 15.22 -7.54
C VAL A 141 20.74 14.37 -7.46
N PHE A 142 20.29 13.88 -8.60
CA PHE A 142 19.16 12.96 -8.74
C PHE A 142 19.64 11.55 -9.05
N ALA A 143 18.72 10.61 -9.06
CA ALA A 143 19.05 9.25 -9.48
C ALA A 143 19.59 9.23 -10.92
N PRO A 144 20.62 8.45 -11.23
CA PRO A 144 21.26 8.45 -12.54
C PRO A 144 20.28 8.15 -13.68
N GLY A 145 20.36 8.93 -14.75
CA GLY A 145 19.51 8.80 -15.94
C GLY A 145 18.08 9.29 -15.79
N THR A 146 17.76 9.98 -14.69
CA THR A 146 16.38 10.47 -14.46
C THR A 146 16.15 11.91 -14.86
N VAL A 147 17.21 12.69 -14.98
CA VAL A 147 17.12 14.13 -15.25
C VAL A 147 17.79 14.49 -16.57
N THR A 148 17.03 15.15 -17.43
CA THR A 148 17.55 15.77 -18.64
C THR A 148 17.66 17.28 -18.41
N GLN A 149 18.89 17.79 -18.30
CA GLN A 149 19.12 19.22 -18.11
C GLN A 149 20.12 19.76 -19.14
N THR A 150 20.08 21.07 -19.34
CA THR A 150 21.04 21.81 -20.17
C THR A 150 21.88 22.69 -19.29
N ASN A 151 23.18 22.66 -19.45
CA ASN A 151 24.11 23.49 -18.69
C ASN A 151 23.77 24.99 -18.80
N GLY A 152 23.66 25.67 -17.67
CA GLY A 152 23.31 27.09 -17.58
C GLY A 152 21.82 27.42 -17.81
N ALA A 153 20.97 26.43 -18.17
CA ALA A 153 19.54 26.67 -18.34
C ALA A 153 18.86 26.94 -16.97
N ALA A 154 17.95 27.92 -16.95
CA ALA A 154 17.19 28.28 -15.76
C ALA A 154 15.90 27.45 -15.66
N TYR A 155 15.63 26.86 -14.49
CA TYR A 155 14.49 25.99 -14.24
C TYR A 155 13.60 26.47 -13.08
N PHE A 156 13.86 27.64 -12.56
CA PHE A 156 13.12 28.23 -11.43
C PHE A 156 12.03 29.17 -11.92
N SER A 157 10.88 29.09 -11.32
CA SER A 157 9.77 30.05 -11.45
C SER A 157 9.36 30.52 -10.06
N ALA A 158 9.47 31.82 -9.80
CA ALA A 158 9.13 32.40 -8.50
C ALA A 158 7.64 32.23 -8.09
N THR A 159 6.79 31.96 -9.06
CA THR A 159 5.34 31.81 -8.83
C THR A 159 4.86 30.39 -8.63
N SER A 160 5.68 29.38 -9.02
CA SER A 160 5.23 28.01 -9.05
C SER A 160 6.22 26.99 -8.49
N THR A 161 7.53 27.28 -8.50
CA THR A 161 8.54 26.30 -8.08
C THR A 161 8.73 26.32 -6.57
N TYR A 162 8.62 25.17 -5.95
CA TYR A 162 8.87 24.96 -4.53
C TYR A 162 10.00 23.96 -4.31
N VAL A 163 10.86 24.23 -3.33
CA VAL A 163 11.94 23.34 -2.90
C VAL A 163 11.76 23.05 -1.41
N TYR A 164 11.57 21.80 -1.08
CA TYR A 164 11.42 21.33 0.30
C TYR A 164 12.71 20.63 0.72
N VAL A 165 13.16 20.91 1.94
CA VAL A 165 14.42 20.41 2.47
C VAL A 165 14.18 19.46 3.61
N GLY A 166 14.82 18.31 3.54
CA GLY A 166 14.74 17.29 4.56
C GLY A 166 13.42 16.49 4.54
N TYR A 167 13.50 15.30 5.04
CA TYR A 167 12.34 14.47 5.38
C TYR A 167 12.75 13.54 6.50
N TYR A 168 11.74 13.09 7.24
CA TYR A 168 11.94 12.13 8.28
C TYR A 168 11.75 10.73 7.72
N TYR A 169 12.71 9.87 7.97
CA TYR A 169 12.59 8.45 7.73
C TYR A 169 11.81 7.87 8.91
N SER A 170 10.66 7.37 8.64
CA SER A 170 9.91 6.59 9.60
C SER A 170 9.86 5.14 9.12
N GLY A 171 10.02 4.24 10.04
CA GLY A 171 10.08 2.82 9.77
C GLY A 171 11.49 2.24 9.77
N SER A 172 11.56 0.94 9.95
CA SER A 172 12.80 0.19 9.86
C SER A 172 13.23 0.13 8.40
N GLY A 173 14.27 0.89 8.05
CA GLY A 173 14.90 0.74 6.74
C GLY A 173 15.47 -0.66 6.53
N ILE A 174 15.77 -0.99 5.29
CA ILE A 174 16.37 -2.28 4.92
C ILE A 174 17.83 -2.26 5.35
N GLN A 175 18.21 -3.18 6.22
CA GLN A 175 19.56 -3.23 6.75
C GLN A 175 20.55 -3.81 5.72
N VAL A 176 21.68 -3.14 5.56
CA VAL A 176 22.82 -3.59 4.76
C VAL A 176 23.90 -4.08 5.71
N GLY A 177 24.37 -5.31 5.51
CA GLY A 177 25.42 -5.90 6.33
C GLY A 177 26.77 -5.18 6.19
N SER A 178 27.73 -5.53 7.03
CA SER A 178 29.11 -5.04 6.89
C SER A 178 29.72 -5.53 5.58
N ASN A 179 30.39 -4.61 4.84
CA ASN A 179 31.04 -4.90 3.56
C ASN A 179 30.12 -5.53 2.50
N ALA A 180 28.84 -5.28 2.58
CA ALA A 180 27.83 -5.87 1.72
C ALA A 180 27.54 -5.05 0.44
N ILE A 181 28.28 -3.96 0.23
CA ILE A 181 28.24 -3.19 -1.01
C ILE A 181 29.53 -3.45 -1.76
N THR A 182 29.43 -3.95 -2.98
CA THR A 182 30.57 -4.24 -3.83
C THR A 182 30.51 -3.44 -5.13
N VAL A 183 31.67 -2.98 -5.58
CA VAL A 183 31.80 -2.34 -6.91
C VAL A 183 31.98 -3.47 -7.91
N THR A 184 30.93 -3.79 -8.64
CA THR A 184 30.97 -4.86 -9.65
C THR A 184 31.58 -4.39 -10.96
N SER A 185 31.41 -3.08 -11.25
CA SER A 185 32.11 -2.38 -12.34
C SER A 185 32.20 -0.89 -12.00
N THR A 186 32.93 -0.11 -12.81
CA THR A 186 33.02 1.33 -12.60
C THR A 186 31.68 2.07 -12.57
N THR A 187 30.62 1.43 -13.02
CA THR A 187 29.27 2.02 -13.11
C THR A 187 28.20 1.23 -12.37
N VAL A 188 28.52 0.09 -11.74
CA VAL A 188 27.55 -0.78 -11.08
C VAL A 188 27.97 -1.09 -9.66
N LEU A 189 27.08 -0.79 -8.74
CA LEU A 189 27.16 -1.21 -7.34
C LEU A 189 26.22 -2.38 -7.11
N THR A 190 26.73 -3.46 -6.51
CA THR A 190 25.93 -4.58 -6.01
C THR A 190 25.77 -4.44 -4.51
N ILE A 191 24.54 -4.48 -4.06
CA ILE A 191 24.14 -4.31 -2.66
C ILE A 191 23.50 -5.60 -2.18
N THR A 192 24.06 -6.15 -1.09
CA THR A 192 23.51 -7.33 -0.41
C THR A 192 22.92 -6.92 0.92
N THR A 193 21.64 -7.21 1.12
CA THR A 193 20.93 -6.90 2.36
C THR A 193 20.99 -8.07 3.33
N THR A 194 20.89 -7.80 4.61
CA THR A 194 20.88 -8.82 5.66
C THR A 194 19.67 -9.75 5.53
N ASN A 195 18.54 -9.17 5.15
CA ASN A 195 17.26 -9.88 4.98
C ASN A 195 16.69 -9.60 3.59
N ALA A 196 15.58 -10.24 3.24
CA ALA A 196 14.87 -9.96 2.01
C ALA A 196 14.56 -8.46 1.89
N HIS A 197 15.02 -7.82 0.81
CA HIS A 197 14.84 -6.39 0.64
C HIS A 197 13.45 -5.99 0.12
N GLY A 198 12.73 -6.91 -0.54
CA GLY A 198 11.41 -6.64 -1.09
C GLY A 198 11.37 -5.56 -2.19
N LEU A 199 12.50 -5.24 -2.80
CA LEU A 199 12.60 -4.26 -3.88
C LEU A 199 12.44 -4.98 -5.22
N ASN A 200 11.93 -4.25 -6.21
CA ASN A 200 11.81 -4.71 -7.59
C ASN A 200 12.65 -3.82 -8.51
N LYS A 201 12.96 -4.32 -9.70
CA LYS A 201 13.56 -3.49 -10.74
C LYS A 201 12.74 -2.22 -10.95
N GLY A 202 13.40 -1.07 -10.99
CA GLY A 202 12.74 0.24 -11.11
C GLY A 202 12.32 0.86 -9.77
N SER A 203 12.43 0.15 -8.64
CA SER A 203 12.17 0.74 -7.33
C SER A 203 13.14 1.90 -7.06
N PHE A 204 12.62 3.01 -6.55
CA PHE A 204 13.45 4.09 -6.06
C PHE A 204 13.91 3.80 -4.62
N VAL A 205 15.20 3.96 -4.37
CA VAL A 205 15.78 3.75 -3.05
C VAL A 205 16.68 4.92 -2.67
N TYR A 206 16.76 5.18 -1.38
CA TYR A 206 17.74 6.09 -0.79
C TYR A 206 18.66 5.29 0.11
N LEU A 207 19.96 5.32 -0.18
CA LEU A 207 20.99 4.65 0.61
C LEU A 207 21.63 5.66 1.55
N ASN A 208 21.54 5.41 2.85
CA ASN A 208 22.09 6.24 3.89
C ASN A 208 23.24 5.55 4.63
N GLY A 209 24.27 6.29 5.00
CA GLY A 209 25.34 5.84 5.89
C GLY A 209 26.50 5.06 5.25
N ALA A 210 26.43 4.70 3.97
CA ALA A 210 27.51 3.97 3.31
C ALA A 210 28.57 4.91 2.73
N GLN A 211 29.83 4.61 3.00
CA GLN A 211 30.99 5.29 2.41
C GLN A 211 31.87 4.30 1.69
N ILE A 212 32.48 4.74 0.59
CA ILE A 212 33.52 3.98 -0.10
C ILE A 212 34.88 4.43 0.43
N ALA A 213 35.73 3.51 0.92
CA ALA A 213 37.09 3.80 1.34
C ALA A 213 37.98 4.05 0.11
N GLY A 214 38.92 4.97 0.24
CA GLY A 214 39.96 5.20 -0.77
C GLY A 214 39.69 6.36 -1.74
N GLY A 215 38.93 7.37 -1.33
CA GLY A 215 38.75 8.61 -2.11
C GLY A 215 37.68 8.53 -3.19
N ALA A 216 36.84 7.49 -3.17
CA ALA A 216 35.73 7.34 -4.08
C ALA A 216 34.47 8.06 -3.57
N THR A 217 33.60 8.38 -4.47
CA THR A 217 32.32 9.06 -4.24
C THR A 217 31.49 8.33 -3.17
N ALA A 218 30.96 9.08 -2.23
CA ALA A 218 30.05 8.52 -1.22
C ALA A 218 28.91 7.76 -1.90
N VAL A 219 28.60 6.56 -1.40
CA VAL A 219 27.49 5.73 -1.93
C VAL A 219 26.14 6.24 -1.42
N VAL A 220 26.15 7.24 -0.54
CA VAL A 220 24.93 7.90 -0.06
C VAL A 220 24.21 8.59 -1.21
N GLY A 221 22.93 8.33 -1.35
CA GLY A 221 22.11 9.03 -2.34
C GLY A 221 20.90 8.29 -2.82
N ALA A 222 20.25 8.86 -3.82
CA ALA A 222 19.08 8.31 -4.47
C ALA A 222 19.49 7.46 -5.68
N TYR A 223 18.88 6.29 -5.82
CA TYR A 223 19.16 5.34 -6.89
C TYR A 223 17.89 4.73 -7.43
N ILE A 224 17.96 4.18 -8.63
CA ILE A 224 16.97 3.26 -9.19
C ILE A 224 17.57 1.86 -9.17
N VAL A 225 16.81 0.89 -8.67
CA VAL A 225 17.19 -0.51 -8.72
C VAL A 225 17.28 -0.96 -10.17
N ALA A 226 18.46 -1.32 -10.62
CA ALA A 226 18.72 -1.73 -12.00
C ALA A 226 18.43 -3.22 -12.22
N THR A 227 18.84 -4.09 -11.28
CA THR A 227 18.57 -5.52 -11.32
C THR A 227 18.30 -6.06 -9.92
N VAL A 228 17.55 -7.16 -9.86
CA VAL A 228 17.25 -7.91 -8.63
C VAL A 228 17.59 -9.39 -8.87
N PRO A 229 18.86 -9.78 -8.77
CA PRO A 229 19.29 -11.17 -9.00
C PRO A 229 18.74 -12.15 -7.98
N THR A 230 18.63 -11.73 -6.71
CA THR A 230 18.09 -12.56 -5.64
C THR A 230 17.23 -11.72 -4.69
N TYR A 231 16.45 -12.38 -3.84
CA TYR A 231 15.59 -11.72 -2.86
C TYR A 231 16.34 -10.82 -1.85
N ASN A 232 17.66 -10.98 -1.71
CA ASN A 232 18.50 -10.18 -0.81
C ASN A 232 19.66 -9.45 -1.52
N THR A 233 19.71 -9.47 -2.86
CA THR A 233 20.76 -8.81 -3.63
C THR A 233 20.16 -8.02 -4.79
N PHE A 234 20.56 -6.76 -4.94
CA PHE A 234 20.18 -5.92 -6.05
C PHE A 234 21.34 -5.05 -6.51
N THR A 235 21.25 -4.51 -7.70
CA THR A 235 22.23 -3.59 -8.25
C THR A 235 21.64 -2.21 -8.52
N VAL A 236 22.51 -1.20 -8.46
CA VAL A 236 22.19 0.17 -8.86
C VAL A 236 23.32 0.71 -9.74
N THR A 237 22.98 1.69 -10.58
CA THR A 237 24.02 2.44 -11.34
C THR A 237 24.67 3.46 -10.40
N ALA A 238 26.00 3.45 -10.33
CA ALA A 238 26.74 4.37 -9.48
C ALA A 238 26.64 5.81 -9.99
N ASN A 239 26.62 6.77 -9.07
CA ASN A 239 26.75 8.20 -9.38
C ASN A 239 28.24 8.53 -9.63
N GLY A 240 28.69 8.42 -10.89
CA GLY A 240 30.09 8.58 -11.26
C GLY A 240 30.87 7.27 -11.29
N SER A 241 32.18 7.37 -11.52
CA SER A 241 33.04 6.17 -11.55
C SER A 241 33.25 5.62 -10.14
N ALA A 242 32.69 4.48 -9.88
CA ALA A 242 32.95 3.74 -8.64
C ALA A 242 34.28 2.99 -8.73
N SER A 243 35.12 3.15 -7.71
CA SER A 243 36.38 2.42 -7.59
C SER A 243 36.68 2.10 -6.14
N GLY A 244 37.34 0.97 -5.89
CA GLY A 244 37.70 0.52 -4.55
C GLY A 244 36.69 -0.41 -3.89
N SER A 245 37.00 -0.87 -2.70
CA SER A 245 36.10 -1.67 -1.89
C SER A 245 35.35 -0.76 -0.91
N PRO A 246 34.03 -0.71 -0.94
CA PRO A 246 33.28 0.04 0.05
C PRO A 246 33.54 -0.50 1.45
N THR A 247 33.94 0.35 2.37
CA THR A 247 33.95 -0.01 3.79
C THR A 247 32.72 0.65 4.43
N ASN A 248 31.85 -0.17 4.91
CA ASN A 248 30.73 0.28 5.73
C ASN A 248 30.91 -0.18 7.17
N SER A 249 30.79 0.75 8.10
CA SER A 249 30.75 0.40 9.52
C SER A 249 29.49 -0.39 9.80
N ALA A 250 29.63 -1.49 10.53
CA ALA A 250 28.47 -2.30 10.92
C ALA A 250 27.39 -1.46 11.61
N GLY A 251 26.16 -1.62 11.17
CA GLY A 251 24.98 -1.15 11.88
C GLY A 251 24.34 0.15 11.45
N ASN A 252 24.93 0.95 10.55
CA ASN A 252 24.39 2.26 10.19
C ASN A 252 23.96 2.43 8.73
N ASN A 253 24.01 1.37 7.94
CA ASN A 253 23.67 1.45 6.53
C ASN A 253 22.25 0.96 6.32
N VAL A 254 21.39 1.86 5.97
CA VAL A 254 19.97 1.60 5.81
C VAL A 254 19.51 2.09 4.45
N ILE A 255 18.77 1.25 3.76
CA ILE A 255 18.12 1.58 2.50
C ILE A 255 16.65 1.88 2.79
N TYR A 256 16.19 3.01 2.28
CA TYR A 256 14.79 3.39 2.34
C TYR A 256 14.21 3.33 0.93
N ALA A 257 13.15 2.53 0.75
CA ALA A 257 12.37 2.59 -0.48
C ALA A 257 11.66 3.94 -0.56
N ARG A 258 11.78 4.60 -1.69
CA ARG A 258 11.16 5.90 -1.91
C ARG A 258 9.70 5.72 -2.34
N PRO A 259 8.74 6.42 -1.72
CA PRO A 259 7.37 6.42 -2.19
C PRO A 259 7.29 7.06 -3.58
N SER A 260 6.62 6.40 -4.51
CA SER A 260 6.31 6.95 -5.83
C SER A 260 4.89 7.49 -5.90
N GLY A 261 4.03 7.11 -4.95
CA GLY A 261 2.63 7.53 -4.89
C GLY A 261 2.43 8.94 -4.34
N PHE A 262 1.27 9.48 -4.62
CA PHE A 262 0.85 10.78 -4.09
C PHE A 262 -0.58 10.71 -3.54
N VAL A 263 -0.84 11.55 -2.54
CA VAL A 263 -2.17 11.86 -2.01
C VAL A 263 -2.31 13.37 -2.01
N GLU A 264 -3.22 13.90 -2.79
CA GLU A 264 -3.38 15.35 -2.96
C GLU A 264 -4.85 15.76 -2.92
N PRO A 265 -5.16 16.98 -2.41
CA PRO A 265 -6.49 17.52 -2.48
C PRO A 265 -6.82 17.86 -3.93
N ARG A 266 -8.06 17.60 -4.33
CA ARG A 266 -8.63 18.02 -5.60
C ARG A 266 -9.16 19.45 -5.41
N SER A 267 -8.38 20.42 -5.81
CA SER A 267 -8.63 21.84 -5.52
C SER A 267 -9.92 22.42 -6.15
N PHE A 268 -10.56 21.67 -7.05
CA PHE A 268 -11.71 22.16 -7.81
C PHE A 268 -13.05 21.55 -7.41
N ASP A 269 -13.07 20.44 -6.70
CA ASP A 269 -14.32 19.74 -6.31
C ASP A 269 -14.31 19.17 -4.90
N GLY A 270 -13.32 19.55 -4.08
CA GLY A 270 -13.27 19.25 -2.66
C GLY A 270 -13.02 17.79 -2.33
N GLY A 271 -12.50 16.99 -3.27
CA GLY A 271 -12.14 15.61 -3.06
C GLY A 271 -10.65 15.42 -2.76
N VAL A 272 -10.26 14.17 -2.58
CA VAL A 272 -8.87 13.72 -2.49
C VAL A 272 -8.62 12.71 -3.59
N ALA A 273 -7.55 12.94 -4.36
CA ALA A 273 -7.05 12.00 -5.35
C ALA A 273 -5.79 11.34 -4.83
N PHE A 274 -5.62 10.05 -5.13
CA PHE A 274 -4.38 9.36 -4.86
C PHE A 274 -4.11 8.27 -5.90
N SER A 275 -2.81 8.03 -6.09
CA SER A 275 -2.30 7.08 -7.07
C SER A 275 -0.97 6.52 -6.60
N SER A 276 -0.67 5.31 -6.98
CA SER A 276 0.64 4.72 -6.69
C SER A 276 1.81 5.41 -7.42
N GLY A 277 1.54 6.27 -8.40
CA GLY A 277 2.54 7.03 -9.13
C GLY A 277 3.42 6.21 -10.08
N ALA A 278 3.60 4.94 -9.83
CA ALA A 278 4.28 3.97 -10.67
C ALA A 278 3.64 2.59 -10.50
N SER A 279 3.71 1.78 -11.53
CA SER A 279 3.31 0.38 -11.47
C SER A 279 4.49 -0.45 -10.94
N VAL A 280 4.68 -0.45 -9.64
CA VAL A 280 5.69 -1.28 -8.98
C VAL A 280 4.95 -2.41 -8.28
N PRO A 281 5.28 -3.68 -8.59
CA PRO A 281 4.71 -4.82 -7.88
C PRO A 281 4.87 -4.67 -6.37
N SER A 282 3.87 -5.12 -5.62
CA SER A 282 3.89 -5.10 -4.15
C SER A 282 3.93 -3.72 -3.49
N GLN A 283 3.71 -2.66 -4.25
CA GLN A 283 3.51 -1.32 -3.69
C GLN A 283 2.04 -1.12 -3.30
N GLN A 284 1.83 -0.55 -2.13
CA GLN A 284 0.52 -0.15 -1.64
C GLN A 284 0.56 1.32 -1.24
N LEU A 285 -0.43 2.07 -1.67
CA LEU A 285 -0.70 3.40 -1.12
C LEU A 285 -2.02 3.32 -0.38
N ILE A 286 -1.96 3.53 0.91
CA ILE A 286 -3.09 3.39 1.83
C ILE A 286 -3.44 4.75 2.40
N ARG A 287 -4.73 5.05 2.43
CA ARG A 287 -5.31 6.16 3.17
C ARG A 287 -6.39 5.62 4.11
N GLN A 288 -6.19 5.82 5.41
CA GLN A 288 -7.03 5.21 6.45
C GLN A 288 -7.34 6.22 7.55
N THR A 289 -8.48 6.04 8.21
CA THR A 289 -8.74 6.76 9.47
C THR A 289 -7.72 6.38 10.52
N ARG A 290 -7.16 7.36 11.24
CA ARG A 290 -6.15 7.10 12.28
C ARG A 290 -6.69 6.30 13.44
N ARG A 291 -8.00 6.32 13.68
CA ARG A 291 -8.65 5.51 14.70
C ARG A 291 -9.40 4.34 14.09
N TYR A 292 -9.46 3.24 14.82
CA TYR A 292 -10.41 2.16 14.59
C TYR A 292 -11.75 2.52 15.23
N PHE A 293 -12.84 2.23 14.53
CA PHE A 293 -14.17 2.42 15.07
C PHE A 293 -14.55 1.19 15.87
N ARG A 294 -14.90 1.44 17.12
CA ARG A 294 -15.28 0.38 18.05
C ARG A 294 -16.58 -0.26 17.63
N TYR A 295 -16.61 -1.58 17.57
CA TYR A 295 -17.81 -2.36 17.44
C TYR A 295 -18.39 -2.65 18.84
N GLN A 296 -19.69 -2.47 19.00
CA GLN A 296 -20.42 -2.94 20.19
C GLN A 296 -21.38 -4.05 19.79
N SER A 297 -21.31 -5.18 20.50
CA SER A 297 -22.19 -6.32 20.28
C SER A 297 -23.65 -5.91 20.37
N GLY A 298 -24.44 -6.37 19.44
CA GLY A 298 -25.85 -6.01 19.35
C GLY A 298 -26.15 -4.76 18.53
N LYS A 299 -25.14 -4.04 18.03
CA LYS A 299 -25.30 -2.88 17.17
C LYS A 299 -24.80 -3.16 15.76
N GLY A 300 -25.39 -2.48 14.78
CA GLY A 300 -24.90 -2.45 13.42
C GLY A 300 -23.96 -1.26 13.20
N ILE A 301 -22.99 -1.44 12.30
CA ILE A 301 -22.17 -0.35 11.79
C ILE A 301 -22.37 -0.24 10.29
N GLN A 302 -22.52 0.98 9.79
CA GLN A 302 -22.58 1.31 8.38
C GLN A 302 -21.40 2.22 8.02
N PHE A 303 -20.68 1.83 7.00
CA PHE A 303 -19.72 2.67 6.30
C PHE A 303 -20.34 3.17 5.00
N SER A 304 -20.15 4.44 4.69
CA SER A 304 -20.53 5.00 3.39
C SER A 304 -19.49 5.97 2.89
N THR A 305 -19.36 6.05 1.56
CA THR A 305 -18.41 6.97 0.92
C THR A 305 -18.86 7.36 -0.48
N GLY A 306 -18.54 8.58 -0.87
CA GLY A 306 -18.57 9.04 -2.25
C GLY A 306 -17.20 8.89 -2.88
N SER A 307 -17.05 7.98 -3.84
CA SER A 307 -15.75 7.75 -4.48
C SER A 307 -15.86 7.25 -5.92
N SER A 308 -14.76 7.39 -6.66
CA SER A 308 -14.58 6.86 -8.00
C SER A 308 -13.39 5.88 -7.99
N LEU A 309 -13.67 4.62 -8.28
CA LEU A 309 -12.65 3.55 -8.31
C LEU A 309 -11.78 3.60 -9.55
N LYS A 310 -12.23 4.28 -10.61
CA LYS A 310 -11.51 4.44 -11.87
C LYS A 310 -11.77 5.85 -12.41
N PRO A 311 -11.18 6.90 -11.79
CA PRO A 311 -11.52 8.27 -12.12
C PRO A 311 -11.11 8.61 -13.55
N ALA A 312 -11.99 9.31 -14.27
CA ALA A 312 -11.68 9.91 -15.56
C ALA A 312 -10.82 11.17 -15.35
N LEU A 313 -9.95 11.46 -16.30
CA LEU A 313 -9.15 12.67 -16.33
C LEU A 313 -10.03 13.88 -16.71
N PHE A 314 -9.76 15.01 -16.11
CA PHE A 314 -10.31 16.29 -16.54
C PHE A 314 -9.54 16.81 -17.76
N VAL A 315 -10.15 16.67 -18.91
CA VAL A 315 -9.56 17.08 -20.20
C VAL A 315 -10.11 18.44 -20.62
N SER A 316 -9.21 19.38 -20.89
CA SER A 316 -9.57 20.69 -21.40
C SER A 316 -9.63 20.73 -22.92
N SER A 317 -8.81 19.95 -23.60
CA SER A 317 -8.81 19.87 -25.07
C SER A 317 -8.22 18.54 -25.58
N LEU A 318 -8.72 18.12 -26.76
CA LEU A 318 -8.15 17.09 -27.59
C LEU A 318 -7.89 17.71 -28.97
N VAL A 319 -6.64 17.82 -29.36
CA VAL A 319 -6.25 18.45 -30.63
C VAL A 319 -5.49 17.44 -31.47
N ASN A 320 -6.06 17.09 -32.63
CA ASN A 320 -5.37 16.27 -33.61
C ASN A 320 -4.53 17.13 -34.54
N ALA A 321 -3.27 16.79 -34.69
CA ALA A 321 -2.35 17.33 -35.70
C ALA A 321 -1.73 16.16 -36.47
N SER A 322 -2.18 15.96 -37.72
CA SER A 322 -1.65 14.94 -38.62
C SER A 322 -1.61 13.51 -38.02
N GLY A 323 -2.66 13.12 -37.31
CA GLY A 323 -2.79 11.77 -36.72
C GLY A 323 -2.26 11.64 -35.29
N THR A 324 -1.61 12.68 -34.76
CA THR A 324 -1.20 12.74 -33.37
C THR A 324 -2.17 13.64 -32.60
N VAL A 325 -2.85 13.07 -31.62
CA VAL A 325 -3.75 13.81 -30.73
C VAL A 325 -3.01 14.24 -29.49
N THR A 326 -2.97 15.55 -29.26
CA THR A 326 -2.51 16.12 -27.98
C THR A 326 -3.72 16.27 -27.07
N VAL A 327 -3.62 15.65 -25.92
CA VAL A 327 -4.58 15.76 -24.80
C VAL A 327 -4.02 16.77 -23.82
N THR A 328 -4.79 17.81 -23.51
CA THR A 328 -4.46 18.73 -22.43
C THR A 328 -5.41 18.51 -21.28
N THR A 329 -4.90 18.26 -20.08
CA THR A 329 -5.67 18.07 -18.85
C THR A 329 -5.65 19.33 -18.00
N ARG A 330 -6.68 19.51 -17.15
CA ARG A 330 -6.72 20.64 -16.22
C ARG A 330 -5.78 20.48 -15.05
N TYR A 331 -5.44 19.23 -14.73
CA TYR A 331 -4.60 18.81 -13.58
C TYR A 331 -3.62 17.77 -14.06
N ASN A 332 -2.64 17.46 -13.23
CA ASN A 332 -1.66 16.43 -13.52
C ASN A 332 -2.36 15.09 -13.84
N HIS A 333 -2.09 14.54 -14.99
CA HIS A 333 -2.72 13.32 -15.47
C HIS A 333 -2.07 12.05 -14.90
N ASN A 334 -0.84 12.12 -14.46
CA ASN A 334 -0.05 11.01 -13.87
C ASN A 334 0.02 9.75 -14.74
N LEU A 335 -0.15 9.90 -16.06
CA LEU A 335 0.01 8.81 -17.02
C LEU A 335 1.46 8.71 -17.45
N THR A 336 1.83 7.51 -17.86
CA THR A 336 3.13 7.20 -18.45
C THR A 336 2.96 6.73 -19.88
N VAL A 337 4.03 6.81 -20.68
CA VAL A 337 4.06 6.25 -22.04
C VAL A 337 3.72 4.76 -21.99
N GLY A 338 2.87 4.30 -22.89
CA GLY A 338 2.40 2.91 -22.91
C GLY A 338 1.08 2.67 -22.14
N THR A 339 0.60 3.60 -21.31
CA THR A 339 -0.70 3.46 -20.65
C THR A 339 -1.81 3.37 -21.70
N THR A 340 -2.69 2.37 -21.56
CA THR A 340 -3.90 2.27 -22.38
C THR A 340 -5.00 3.15 -21.81
N ILE A 341 -5.57 4.00 -22.65
CA ILE A 341 -6.64 4.95 -22.28
C ILE A 341 -7.89 4.69 -23.12
N GLN A 342 -9.03 4.98 -22.56
CA GLN A 342 -10.31 5.08 -23.26
C GLN A 342 -10.69 6.55 -23.43
N VAL A 343 -10.96 6.94 -24.64
CA VAL A 343 -11.53 8.26 -24.98
C VAL A 343 -12.98 8.05 -25.41
N ALA A 344 -13.90 8.79 -24.85
CA ALA A 344 -15.32 8.69 -25.15
C ALA A 344 -15.99 10.05 -25.08
N GLY A 345 -17.10 10.23 -25.84
CA GLY A 345 -17.95 11.42 -25.80
C GLY A 345 -17.50 12.58 -26.69
N ALA A 346 -16.47 12.41 -27.54
CA ALA A 346 -16.17 13.36 -28.59
C ALA A 346 -17.18 13.23 -29.72
N ASN A 347 -17.62 14.36 -30.31
CA ASN A 347 -18.55 14.38 -31.44
C ASN A 347 -17.93 13.76 -32.70
N GLN A 348 -16.62 13.95 -32.88
CA GLN A 348 -15.88 13.33 -33.98
C GLN A 348 -15.47 11.91 -33.56
N GLY A 349 -16.10 10.91 -34.19
CA GLY A 349 -16.00 9.50 -33.77
C GLY A 349 -14.58 8.94 -33.76
N TYR A 350 -13.65 9.46 -34.57
CA TYR A 350 -12.27 8.98 -34.66
C TYR A 350 -11.42 9.35 -33.40
N PHE A 351 -11.87 10.27 -32.56
CA PHE A 351 -11.24 10.51 -31.25
C PHE A 351 -11.66 9.46 -30.23
N ASN A 352 -12.83 8.83 -30.39
CA ASN A 352 -13.36 7.87 -29.44
C ASN A 352 -12.77 6.47 -29.68
N GLY A 353 -12.41 5.79 -28.61
CA GLY A 353 -11.85 4.45 -28.68
C GLY A 353 -10.82 4.19 -27.60
N ASN A 354 -10.14 3.07 -27.74
CA ASN A 354 -9.04 2.68 -26.88
C ASN A 354 -7.71 2.99 -27.58
N PHE A 355 -6.85 3.73 -26.91
CA PHE A 355 -5.58 4.20 -27.46
C PHE A 355 -4.47 3.98 -26.43
N THR A 356 -3.22 4.04 -26.90
CA THR A 356 -2.03 3.97 -26.05
C THR A 356 -1.37 5.33 -26.01
N VAL A 357 -0.99 5.77 -24.80
CA VAL A 357 -0.20 7.00 -24.62
C VAL A 357 1.13 6.87 -25.36
N ALA A 358 1.32 7.69 -26.37
CA ALA A 358 2.51 7.66 -27.22
C ALA A 358 3.65 8.49 -26.64
N SER A 359 3.35 9.66 -26.05
CA SER A 359 4.34 10.48 -25.35
C SER A 359 3.69 11.26 -24.20
N VAL A 360 4.48 11.60 -23.20
CA VAL A 360 4.11 12.53 -22.13
C VAL A 360 4.94 13.79 -22.31
N THR A 361 4.28 14.87 -22.70
CA THR A 361 4.94 16.14 -23.00
C THR A 361 5.26 16.92 -21.71
N ASN A 362 4.32 16.91 -20.78
CA ASN A 362 4.45 17.53 -19.46
C ASN A 362 3.37 16.95 -18.50
N PRO A 363 3.33 17.29 -17.22
CA PRO A 363 2.35 16.75 -16.28
C PRO A 363 0.87 16.93 -16.67
N THR A 364 0.56 17.91 -17.50
CA THR A 364 -0.80 18.24 -17.98
C THR A 364 -1.02 17.98 -19.45
N ALA A 365 -0.05 17.40 -20.18
CA ALA A 365 -0.20 17.12 -21.60
C ALA A 365 0.48 15.82 -22.03
N PHE A 366 -0.25 15.01 -22.77
CA PHE A 366 0.25 13.77 -23.37
C PHE A 366 -0.33 13.58 -24.76
N THR A 367 0.20 12.62 -25.51
CA THR A 367 -0.26 12.34 -26.86
C THR A 367 -0.67 10.88 -27.06
N TYR A 368 -1.58 10.66 -27.99
CA TYR A 368 -1.88 9.34 -28.57
C TYR A 368 -2.06 9.45 -30.08
N THR A 369 -2.07 8.34 -30.80
CA THR A 369 -2.18 8.34 -32.26
C THR A 369 -3.54 7.81 -32.71
N ILE A 370 -4.04 8.40 -33.83
CA ILE A 370 -5.27 7.99 -34.52
C ILE A 370 -5.01 7.81 -35.98
N GLY A 371 -5.89 7.08 -36.66
CA GLY A 371 -5.72 6.73 -38.09
C GLY A 371 -6.09 7.85 -39.08
N THR A 372 -6.34 9.10 -38.65
CA THR A 372 -6.71 10.21 -39.54
C THR A 372 -5.75 11.38 -39.38
N SER A 373 -5.36 11.96 -40.55
CA SER A 373 -4.42 13.08 -40.61
C SER A 373 -5.05 14.47 -40.54
N ASN A 374 -6.37 14.57 -40.30
CA ASN A 374 -7.06 15.85 -40.22
C ASN A 374 -6.62 16.63 -38.98
N SER A 375 -6.26 17.90 -39.15
CA SER A 375 -5.98 18.80 -38.02
C SER A 375 -7.28 19.40 -37.52
N VAL A 376 -7.78 18.88 -36.39
CA VAL A 376 -9.10 19.24 -35.80
C VAL A 376 -9.01 19.20 -34.28
N THR A 377 -9.70 20.16 -33.65
CA THR A 377 -9.96 20.13 -32.20
C THR A 377 -11.29 19.40 -31.93
N ALA A 378 -11.29 18.46 -31.02
CA ALA A 378 -12.48 17.72 -30.63
C ALA A 378 -13.53 18.64 -30.01
N THR A 379 -14.80 18.34 -30.31
CA THR A 379 -15.97 18.96 -29.68
C THR A 379 -16.81 17.88 -28.98
N GLY A 380 -17.69 18.29 -28.07
CA GLY A 380 -18.54 17.37 -27.30
C GLY A 380 -18.16 17.31 -25.82
N GLN A 381 -18.79 16.40 -25.12
CA GLN A 381 -18.49 16.14 -23.69
C GLN A 381 -17.58 14.92 -23.57
N PHE A 382 -16.36 15.06 -24.00
CA PHE A 382 -15.40 13.98 -24.00
C PHE A 382 -14.74 13.78 -22.64
N ARG A 383 -14.40 12.52 -22.39
CA ARG A 383 -13.65 12.08 -21.20
C ARG A 383 -12.53 11.14 -21.64
N VAL A 384 -11.46 11.13 -20.86
CA VAL A 384 -10.35 10.20 -21.01
C VAL A 384 -10.15 9.49 -19.69
N SER A 385 -10.06 8.17 -19.71
CA SER A 385 -9.79 7.37 -18.52
C SER A 385 -8.80 6.26 -18.84
N PRO A 386 -7.93 5.85 -17.91
CA PRO A 386 -7.17 4.61 -18.07
C PRO A 386 -8.12 3.44 -18.31
N LEU A 387 -7.84 2.60 -19.29
CA LEU A 387 -8.77 1.52 -19.67
C LEU A 387 -8.81 0.41 -18.64
N SER A 388 -7.64 -0.04 -18.24
CA SER A 388 -7.45 -1.09 -17.22
C SER A 388 -6.05 -0.96 -16.63
N TRP A 389 -5.88 -1.50 -15.44
CA TRP A 389 -4.57 -1.64 -14.82
C TRP A 389 -4.40 -3.08 -14.35
N PHE A 390 -3.57 -3.82 -15.05
CA PHE A 390 -3.26 -5.20 -14.70
C PHE A 390 -2.25 -5.27 -13.57
N GLY A 391 -2.40 -6.27 -12.69
CA GLY A 391 -1.50 -6.46 -11.57
C GLY A 391 -1.62 -5.41 -10.47
N SER A 392 -2.69 -4.62 -10.47
CA SER A 392 -2.96 -3.58 -9.48
C SER A 392 -4.44 -3.54 -9.17
N SER A 393 -4.80 -3.04 -7.99
CA SER A 393 -6.18 -2.89 -7.57
C SER A 393 -6.45 -1.57 -6.88
N SER A 394 -7.67 -1.08 -6.96
CA SER A 394 -8.20 -0.02 -6.11
C SER A 394 -9.26 -0.58 -5.17
N ARG A 395 -9.22 -0.21 -3.91
CA ARG A 395 -10.06 -0.75 -2.84
C ARG A 395 -10.65 0.36 -2.00
N ILE A 396 -11.93 0.22 -1.67
CA ILE A 396 -12.63 1.13 -0.76
C ILE A 396 -13.47 0.33 0.21
N GLY A 397 -13.44 0.65 1.49
CA GLY A 397 -14.27 -0.06 2.44
C GLY A 397 -13.93 0.19 3.89
N PHE A 398 -14.28 -0.79 4.67
CA PHE A 398 -14.15 -0.79 6.10
C PHE A 398 -13.29 -2.00 6.50
N PHE A 399 -11.97 -1.82 6.48
CA PHE A 399 -11.01 -2.92 6.61
C PHE A 399 -9.63 -2.46 7.07
N ASP A 400 -8.79 -3.42 7.39
CA ASP A 400 -7.36 -3.26 7.60
C ASP A 400 -6.59 -4.39 6.87
N GLN A 401 -5.33 -4.58 7.20
CA GLN A 401 -4.53 -5.65 6.58
C GLN A 401 -4.92 -7.07 7.01
N GLN A 402 -5.77 -7.23 8.02
CA GLN A 402 -6.14 -8.54 8.57
C GLN A 402 -7.59 -8.89 8.41
N ASN A 403 -8.47 -7.90 8.50
CA ASN A 403 -9.91 -8.14 8.52
C ASN A 403 -10.64 -7.05 7.76
N GLY A 404 -11.86 -7.32 7.36
CA GLY A 404 -12.81 -6.33 6.91
C GLY A 404 -13.51 -6.67 5.62
N MET A 405 -14.20 -5.67 5.11
CA MET A 405 -15.06 -5.77 3.94
C MET A 405 -14.83 -4.56 3.04
N PHE A 406 -14.74 -4.78 1.74
CA PHE A 406 -14.47 -3.73 0.79
C PHE A 406 -14.94 -4.06 -0.62
N PHE A 407 -15.09 -3.03 -1.44
CA PHE A 407 -15.17 -3.13 -2.89
C PHE A 407 -13.76 -3.06 -3.46
N GLU A 408 -13.45 -3.93 -4.40
CA GLU A 408 -12.17 -3.98 -5.10
C GLU A 408 -12.38 -3.98 -6.61
N TYR A 409 -11.68 -3.08 -7.29
CA TYR A 409 -11.53 -3.14 -8.74
C TYR A 409 -10.09 -3.53 -9.06
N ASP A 410 -9.89 -4.71 -9.66
CA ASP A 410 -8.55 -5.27 -9.94
C ASP A 410 -7.96 -4.80 -11.29
N GLY A 411 -8.56 -3.77 -11.87
CA GLY A 411 -8.21 -3.25 -13.18
C GLY A 411 -9.02 -3.86 -14.32
N THR A 412 -9.78 -4.93 -14.07
CA THR A 412 -10.66 -5.60 -15.04
C THR A 412 -12.04 -5.88 -14.49
N THR A 413 -12.14 -6.33 -13.26
CA THR A 413 -13.37 -6.80 -12.62
C THR A 413 -13.59 -6.13 -11.27
N LEU A 414 -14.83 -5.81 -10.98
CA LEU A 414 -15.26 -5.30 -9.69
C LEU A 414 -15.69 -6.46 -8.79
N TYR A 415 -15.23 -6.44 -7.54
CA TYR A 415 -15.54 -7.45 -6.54
C TYR A 415 -16.12 -6.83 -5.28
N THR A 416 -16.92 -7.58 -4.55
CA THR A 416 -17.09 -7.43 -3.11
C THR A 416 -16.18 -8.45 -2.42
N VAL A 417 -15.49 -8.01 -1.37
CA VAL A 417 -14.45 -8.81 -0.71
C VAL A 417 -14.69 -8.88 0.78
N LEU A 418 -14.55 -10.07 1.35
CA LEU A 418 -14.41 -10.31 2.78
C LEU A 418 -12.97 -10.75 3.04
N ARG A 419 -12.24 -9.96 3.83
CA ARG A 419 -10.91 -10.29 4.33
C ARG A 419 -10.99 -10.89 5.70
N SER A 420 -10.32 -12.02 5.90
CA SER A 420 -10.22 -12.71 7.18
C SER A 420 -8.80 -13.19 7.44
N SER A 421 -8.37 -13.12 8.68
CA SER A 421 -7.09 -13.67 9.15
C SER A 421 -7.27 -14.76 10.21
N THR A 422 -8.40 -15.46 10.19
CA THR A 422 -8.71 -16.55 11.15
C THR A 422 -8.24 -17.92 10.67
N ASN A 423 -7.83 -18.06 9.42
CA ASN A 423 -7.35 -19.33 8.88
C ASN A 423 -5.98 -19.70 9.50
N GLN A 424 -5.96 -20.72 10.35
CA GLN A 424 -4.74 -21.16 11.03
C GLN A 424 -3.85 -21.98 10.09
N VAL A 425 -2.54 -21.72 10.16
CA VAL A 425 -1.50 -22.56 9.56
C VAL A 425 -1.10 -23.61 10.58
N SER A 426 -0.87 -24.86 10.13
CA SER A 426 -0.48 -25.95 11.02
C SER A 426 0.88 -25.71 11.69
N GLY A 427 1.05 -26.27 12.89
CA GLY A 427 2.28 -26.15 13.65
C GLY A 427 2.47 -24.81 14.36
N THR A 428 3.71 -24.53 14.75
CA THR A 428 4.13 -23.27 15.40
C THR A 428 5.41 -22.77 14.77
N VAL A 429 5.75 -21.50 15.02
CA VAL A 429 6.94 -20.88 14.46
C VAL A 429 7.83 -20.26 15.53
N ALA A 430 9.13 -20.31 15.29
CA ALA A 430 10.13 -19.53 15.99
C ALA A 430 10.48 -18.31 15.13
N VAL A 431 10.46 -17.13 15.76
CA VAL A 431 10.79 -15.84 15.16
C VAL A 431 11.70 -15.04 16.07
N THR A 432 12.67 -14.36 15.49
CA THR A 432 13.63 -13.51 16.22
C THR A 432 13.40 -12.05 15.84
N ASN A 433 13.42 -11.16 16.80
CA ASN A 433 13.31 -9.72 16.55
C ASN A 433 14.34 -9.28 15.50
N SER A 434 13.91 -8.44 14.56
CA SER A 434 14.72 -7.92 13.45
C SER A 434 15.24 -8.97 12.46
N SER A 435 14.65 -10.18 12.47
CA SER A 435 14.93 -11.23 11.48
C SER A 435 13.75 -11.42 10.55
N ALA A 436 14.03 -11.59 9.27
CA ALA A 436 13.02 -11.96 8.28
C ALA A 436 12.75 -13.47 8.23
N VAL A 437 13.60 -14.28 8.86
CA VAL A 437 13.49 -15.74 8.83
C VAL A 437 12.46 -16.21 9.84
N VAL A 438 11.54 -17.04 9.38
CA VAL A 438 10.52 -17.73 10.20
C VAL A 438 10.80 -19.23 10.12
N THR A 439 11.08 -19.84 11.26
CA THR A 439 11.36 -21.28 11.36
C THR A 439 10.17 -22.01 11.94
N GLY A 440 9.65 -23.00 11.23
CA GLY A 440 8.47 -23.77 11.58
C GLY A 440 8.79 -25.07 12.33
N THR A 441 7.88 -25.49 13.20
CA THR A 441 7.85 -26.80 13.84
C THR A 441 6.48 -27.44 13.63
N GLY A 442 6.43 -28.57 12.94
CA GLY A 442 5.18 -29.23 12.56
C GLY A 442 4.36 -28.43 11.53
N THR A 443 5.01 -27.54 10.81
CA THR A 443 4.41 -26.71 9.76
C THR A 443 4.45 -27.41 8.40
N ALA A 444 3.56 -27.01 7.49
CA ALA A 444 3.49 -27.48 6.12
C ALA A 444 3.41 -26.27 5.17
N PHE A 445 4.42 -25.40 5.23
CA PHE A 445 4.41 -24.12 4.51
C PHE A 445 4.25 -24.28 3.00
N LEU A 446 4.85 -25.35 2.46
CA LEU A 446 4.84 -25.62 1.02
C LEU A 446 3.46 -25.92 0.45
N THR A 447 2.58 -26.48 1.29
CA THR A 447 1.22 -26.89 0.88
C THR A 447 0.17 -25.87 1.31
N GLN A 448 0.43 -25.09 2.35
CA GLN A 448 -0.54 -24.18 2.94
C GLN A 448 -0.35 -22.71 2.53
N LEU A 449 0.87 -22.32 2.17
CA LEU A 449 1.23 -20.93 1.93
C LEU A 449 1.87 -20.73 0.56
N GLN A 450 1.88 -19.47 0.10
CA GLN A 450 2.51 -19.06 -1.15
C GLN A 450 3.25 -17.73 -0.96
N PRO A 451 4.35 -17.49 -1.69
CA PRO A 451 4.98 -16.18 -1.73
C PRO A 451 3.97 -15.09 -2.14
N GLY A 452 4.10 -13.92 -1.55
CA GLY A 452 3.16 -12.81 -1.77
C GLY A 452 1.94 -12.78 -0.86
N GLN A 453 1.58 -13.90 -0.22
CA GLN A 453 0.49 -13.94 0.78
C GLN A 453 0.88 -13.21 2.06
N PHE A 454 -0.14 -12.84 2.83
CA PHE A 454 0.03 -12.26 4.15
C PHE A 454 -0.23 -13.30 5.23
N ILE A 455 0.65 -13.35 6.20
CA ILE A 455 0.47 -14.12 7.43
C ILE A 455 0.47 -13.19 8.64
N VAL A 456 -0.19 -13.62 9.68
CA VAL A 456 -0.24 -12.92 10.96
C VAL A 456 0.55 -13.73 11.98
N ILE A 457 1.60 -13.14 12.51
CA ILE A 457 2.41 -13.68 13.61
C ILE A 457 2.27 -12.72 14.78
N ARG A 458 1.78 -13.22 15.91
CA ARG A 458 1.58 -12.41 17.12
C ARG A 458 0.88 -11.07 16.87
N GLY A 459 -0.23 -11.12 16.10
CA GLY A 459 -1.07 -9.97 15.83
C GLY A 459 -0.57 -9.00 14.77
N GLN A 460 0.60 -9.21 14.18
CA GLN A 460 1.14 -8.35 13.13
C GLN A 460 1.16 -9.05 11.78
N SER A 461 0.89 -8.28 10.71
CA SER A 461 0.85 -8.79 9.34
C SER A 461 2.23 -8.71 8.70
N TYR A 462 2.63 -9.80 8.07
CA TYR A 462 3.86 -9.92 7.31
C TYR A 462 3.56 -10.49 5.93
N ARG A 463 4.21 -9.97 4.92
CA ARG A 463 4.15 -10.54 3.57
C ARG A 463 5.19 -11.63 3.44
N ILE A 464 4.80 -12.78 2.92
CA ILE A 464 5.73 -13.87 2.60
C ILE A 464 6.51 -13.47 1.33
N ILE A 465 7.83 -13.46 1.43
CA ILE A 465 8.71 -13.15 0.30
C ILE A 465 9.17 -14.46 -0.37
N GLN A 466 9.49 -15.47 0.45
CA GLN A 466 10.02 -16.75 -0.03
C GLN A 466 9.58 -17.87 0.91
N ILE A 467 9.38 -19.06 0.37
CA ILE A 467 9.19 -20.30 1.12
C ILE A 467 10.29 -21.27 0.70
N ALA A 468 11.25 -21.53 1.59
CA ALA A 468 12.38 -22.40 1.31
C ALA A 468 12.06 -23.88 1.55
N SER A 469 11.20 -24.20 2.53
CA SER A 469 10.80 -25.56 2.89
C SER A 469 9.51 -25.55 3.69
N ASP A 470 8.98 -26.73 4.04
CA ASP A 470 7.83 -26.85 4.95
C ASP A 470 8.05 -26.21 6.32
N THR A 471 9.31 -25.98 6.69
CA THR A 471 9.71 -25.46 8.00
C THR A 471 10.49 -24.15 7.93
N SER A 472 10.62 -23.52 6.75
CA SER A 472 11.38 -22.27 6.63
C SER A 472 10.78 -21.37 5.58
N LEU A 473 10.51 -20.12 5.95
CA LEU A 473 10.09 -19.05 5.04
C LEU A 473 10.71 -17.71 5.44
N SER A 474 10.67 -16.74 4.54
CA SER A 474 11.12 -15.39 4.78
C SER A 474 9.98 -14.40 4.59
N VAL A 475 9.94 -13.39 5.46
CA VAL A 475 8.87 -12.37 5.47
C VAL A 475 9.40 -10.94 5.29
N SER A 476 8.53 -10.03 4.93
CA SER A 476 8.76 -8.58 4.91
C SER A 476 7.61 -7.85 5.62
N PRO A 477 7.91 -6.83 6.45
CA PRO A 477 9.23 -6.48 7.00
C PRO A 477 9.78 -7.59 7.90
N GLU A 478 10.97 -7.39 8.44
CA GLU A 478 11.53 -8.27 9.48
C GLU A 478 10.57 -8.32 10.68
N TYR A 479 10.61 -9.45 11.41
CA TYR A 479 9.77 -9.63 12.58
C TYR A 479 10.03 -8.54 13.64
N ARG A 480 9.00 -7.82 14.01
CA ARG A 480 9.07 -6.63 14.88
C ARG A 480 8.70 -6.89 16.34
N GLY A 481 8.19 -8.07 16.63
CA GLY A 481 7.82 -8.47 18.00
C GLY A 481 8.99 -8.98 18.81
N THR A 482 8.71 -9.38 20.05
CA THR A 482 9.69 -10.06 20.90
C THR A 482 10.02 -11.45 20.36
N THR A 483 11.31 -11.85 20.43
CA THR A 483 11.74 -13.20 20.05
C THR A 483 10.95 -14.27 20.77
N ILE A 484 10.43 -15.24 20.03
CA ILE A 484 9.63 -16.35 20.56
C ILE A 484 9.85 -17.61 19.73
N SER A 485 9.71 -18.79 20.35
CA SER A 485 9.98 -20.09 19.74
C SER A 485 8.74 -20.91 19.39
N ASN A 486 7.53 -20.44 19.76
CA ASN A 486 6.30 -21.25 19.62
C ASN A 486 5.07 -20.40 19.27
N ALA A 487 5.21 -19.38 18.43
CA ALA A 487 4.10 -18.55 18.01
C ALA A 487 3.15 -19.30 17.06
N ILE A 488 1.86 -19.06 17.20
CA ILE A 488 0.84 -19.50 16.25
C ILE A 488 0.82 -18.55 15.06
N VAL A 489 0.63 -19.10 13.86
CA VAL A 489 0.51 -18.35 12.61
C VAL A 489 -0.88 -18.54 12.03
N SER A 490 -1.46 -17.47 11.51
CA SER A 490 -2.64 -17.51 10.68
C SER A 490 -2.40 -16.81 9.33
N GLN A 491 -3.16 -17.23 8.34
CA GLN A 491 -3.12 -16.67 6.99
C GLN A 491 -4.24 -15.65 6.81
N THR A 492 -3.96 -14.56 6.12
CA THR A 492 -4.98 -13.61 5.67
C THR A 492 -5.50 -14.05 4.30
N ILE A 493 -6.81 -14.19 4.19
CA ILE A 493 -7.51 -14.65 2.99
C ILE A 493 -8.53 -13.58 2.57
N ASP A 494 -8.57 -13.27 1.27
CA ASP A 494 -9.59 -12.45 0.64
C ASP A 494 -10.59 -13.34 -0.11
N ILE A 495 -11.82 -13.40 0.39
CA ILE A 495 -12.93 -14.11 -0.26
C ILE A 495 -13.61 -13.11 -1.19
N LYS A 496 -13.45 -13.32 -2.50
CA LYS A 496 -13.89 -12.38 -3.55
C LYS A 496 -15.14 -12.89 -4.25
N THR A 497 -16.17 -12.06 -4.35
CA THR A 497 -17.35 -12.30 -5.17
C THR A 497 -17.35 -11.32 -6.35
N PRO A 498 -17.16 -11.76 -7.59
CA PRO A 498 -17.15 -10.88 -8.74
C PRO A 498 -18.53 -10.29 -9.02
N GLN A 499 -18.60 -9.10 -9.63
CA GLN A 499 -19.84 -8.40 -9.97
C GLN A 499 -20.83 -9.27 -10.73
N SER A 500 -20.36 -10.15 -11.60
CA SER A 500 -21.19 -11.07 -12.36
C SER A 500 -21.97 -12.09 -11.51
N GLN A 501 -21.56 -12.29 -10.25
CA GLN A 501 -22.19 -13.22 -9.30
C GLN A 501 -22.99 -12.49 -8.21
N TRP A 502 -23.08 -11.17 -8.25
CA TRP A 502 -23.84 -10.41 -7.27
C TRP A 502 -25.34 -10.67 -7.39
N LEU A 503 -26.07 -10.40 -6.33
CA LEU A 503 -27.54 -10.44 -6.32
C LEU A 503 -28.13 -9.42 -7.29
N ASP A 504 -27.52 -8.25 -7.37
CA ASP A 504 -27.75 -7.26 -8.43
C ASP A 504 -26.41 -6.92 -9.08
N LYS A 505 -26.25 -7.33 -10.32
CA LYS A 505 -25.00 -7.18 -11.05
C LYS A 505 -24.64 -5.74 -11.37
N CYS A 506 -25.58 -4.81 -11.33
CA CYS A 506 -25.39 -3.41 -11.70
C CYS A 506 -24.69 -3.24 -13.07
N ASP A 507 -24.98 -4.11 -14.01
CA ASP A 507 -24.50 -4.08 -15.41
C ASP A 507 -25.64 -3.75 -16.40
N GLY A 508 -26.79 -3.29 -15.88
CA GLY A 508 -28.02 -3.05 -16.61
C GLY A 508 -28.94 -4.28 -16.73
N THR A 509 -28.44 -5.48 -16.42
CA THR A 509 -29.22 -6.74 -16.49
C THR A 509 -29.75 -7.24 -15.13
N GLY A 510 -29.28 -6.63 -14.03
CA GLY A 510 -29.73 -6.96 -12.68
C GLY A 510 -31.11 -6.43 -12.34
N PRO A 511 -31.68 -6.83 -11.19
CA PRO A 511 -33.06 -6.47 -10.78
C PRO A 511 -33.33 -4.96 -10.73
N SER A 512 -32.33 -4.14 -10.39
CA SER A 512 -32.47 -2.68 -10.36
C SER A 512 -32.43 -2.02 -11.74
N GLY A 513 -31.96 -2.71 -12.77
CA GLY A 513 -31.63 -2.13 -14.08
C GLY A 513 -30.53 -1.09 -14.06
N TYR A 514 -29.85 -0.92 -12.90
CA TYR A 514 -28.75 0.03 -12.78
C TYR A 514 -27.52 -0.45 -13.54
N ASN A 515 -26.88 0.47 -14.27
CA ASN A 515 -25.64 0.22 -15.00
C ASN A 515 -24.54 1.10 -14.40
N LEU A 516 -23.62 0.47 -13.69
CA LEU A 516 -22.55 1.13 -12.93
C LEU A 516 -21.39 1.54 -13.84
N ASP A 517 -21.06 2.81 -13.84
CA ASP A 517 -19.88 3.35 -14.51
C ASP A 517 -18.81 3.70 -13.46
N LEU A 518 -17.76 2.89 -13.37
CA LEU A 518 -16.66 3.06 -12.40
C LEU A 518 -15.82 4.32 -12.61
N THR A 519 -15.94 4.97 -13.78
CA THR A 519 -15.25 6.23 -14.05
C THR A 519 -15.95 7.43 -13.42
N ARG A 520 -17.18 7.23 -12.96
CA ARG A 520 -18.02 8.26 -12.34
C ARG A 520 -18.02 8.14 -10.83
N MET A 521 -18.33 9.24 -10.18
CA MET A 521 -18.52 9.27 -8.74
C MET A 521 -19.73 8.44 -8.35
N GLN A 522 -19.56 7.57 -7.37
CA GLN A 522 -20.58 6.68 -6.86
C GLN A 522 -20.61 6.71 -5.33
N MET A 523 -21.80 6.58 -4.76
CA MET A 523 -21.97 6.36 -3.33
C MET A 523 -22.01 4.87 -3.01
N TRP A 524 -21.07 4.44 -2.18
CA TRP A 524 -20.88 3.05 -1.75
C TRP A 524 -21.30 2.89 -0.30
N TYR A 525 -21.87 1.76 0.04
CA TYR A 525 -22.35 1.42 1.38
C TYR A 525 -21.91 0.02 1.77
N ILE A 526 -21.50 -0.15 3.02
CA ILE A 526 -21.20 -1.44 3.62
C ILE A 526 -21.80 -1.45 5.02
N ASP A 527 -22.72 -2.37 5.27
CA ASP A 527 -23.31 -2.57 6.60
C ASP A 527 -22.90 -3.92 7.14
N TYR A 528 -22.62 -3.99 8.42
CA TYR A 528 -22.30 -5.27 9.04
C TYR A 528 -22.70 -5.32 10.52
N SER A 529 -22.89 -6.55 10.99
CA SER A 529 -22.84 -6.92 12.40
C SER A 529 -21.79 -8.01 12.58
N TRP A 530 -20.97 -7.91 13.62
CA TRP A 530 -19.89 -8.85 13.78
C TRP A 530 -20.32 -10.13 14.53
N TYR A 531 -20.45 -10.12 15.85
CA TYR A 531 -20.72 -11.32 16.69
C TYR A 531 -19.92 -12.58 16.31
N GLY A 532 -18.92 -12.49 15.45
CA GLY A 532 -18.22 -13.62 14.86
C GLY A 532 -18.97 -14.38 13.77
N ALA A 533 -20.30 -14.29 13.73
CA ALA A 533 -21.19 -15.00 12.81
C ALA A 533 -22.21 -14.09 12.11
N GLY A 534 -22.06 -12.77 12.21
CA GLY A 534 -22.98 -11.81 11.60
C GLY A 534 -22.93 -11.82 10.07
N PHE A 535 -23.73 -10.97 9.45
CA PHE A 535 -23.74 -10.82 8.01
C PHE A 535 -23.23 -9.46 7.56
N ILE A 536 -22.85 -9.37 6.29
CA ILE A 536 -22.34 -8.18 5.62
C ILE A 536 -23.21 -7.89 4.43
N ARG A 537 -23.60 -6.64 4.23
CA ARG A 537 -24.32 -6.16 3.04
C ARG A 537 -23.48 -5.13 2.33
N PHE A 538 -23.38 -5.26 1.02
CA PHE A 538 -22.75 -4.30 0.14
C PHE A 538 -23.81 -3.60 -0.67
N GLY A 539 -23.81 -2.25 -0.65
CA GLY A 539 -24.83 -1.43 -1.27
C GLY A 539 -24.26 -0.36 -2.18
N ILE A 540 -25.03 0.01 -3.19
CA ILE A 540 -24.75 1.10 -4.12
C ILE A 540 -26.00 1.95 -4.21
N ARG A 541 -25.84 3.28 -4.22
CA ARG A 541 -26.98 4.19 -4.39
C ARG A 541 -27.29 4.32 -5.88
N GLY A 542 -28.45 3.81 -6.28
CA GLY A 542 -28.93 3.89 -7.65
C GLY A 542 -29.52 5.26 -8.02
N THR A 543 -29.93 5.41 -9.29
CA THR A 543 -30.50 6.65 -9.84
C THR A 543 -31.80 7.11 -9.16
N ASN A 544 -32.54 6.19 -8.55
CA ASN A 544 -33.74 6.49 -7.77
C ASN A 544 -33.46 7.04 -6.37
N GLY A 545 -32.18 7.20 -6.00
CA GLY A 545 -31.77 7.67 -4.68
C GLY A 545 -31.89 6.63 -3.56
N ILE A 546 -32.24 5.38 -3.88
CA ILE A 546 -32.35 4.28 -2.92
C ILE A 546 -31.05 3.47 -2.94
N VAL A 547 -30.64 2.99 -1.78
CA VAL A 547 -29.51 2.05 -1.67
C VAL A 547 -29.97 0.68 -2.11
N THR A 548 -29.38 0.18 -3.18
CA THR A 548 -29.56 -1.19 -3.65
C THR A 548 -28.46 -2.04 -3.04
N TYR A 549 -28.83 -3.05 -2.24
CA TYR A 549 -27.87 -4.04 -1.74
C TYR A 549 -27.51 -5.02 -2.84
N VAL A 550 -26.33 -4.85 -3.40
CA VAL A 550 -25.86 -5.58 -4.58
C VAL A 550 -25.34 -6.98 -4.23
N ASN A 551 -24.82 -7.13 -3.02
CA ASN A 551 -24.35 -8.44 -2.53
C ASN A 551 -24.51 -8.55 -1.02
N GLN A 552 -24.60 -9.78 -0.53
CA GLN A 552 -24.70 -10.12 0.89
C GLN A 552 -23.88 -11.36 1.20
N ILE A 553 -23.07 -11.29 2.24
CA ILE A 553 -22.32 -12.42 2.77
C ILE A 553 -22.96 -12.84 4.09
N GLN A 554 -23.45 -14.06 4.14
CA GLN A 554 -24.05 -14.68 5.33
C GLN A 554 -23.03 -15.62 5.98
N ASN A 555 -22.70 -15.38 7.24
CA ASN A 555 -21.72 -16.17 7.99
C ASN A 555 -22.40 -17.09 9.03
N ASN A 556 -23.61 -16.72 9.47
CA ASN A 556 -24.35 -17.52 10.46
C ASN A 556 -24.72 -18.90 9.92
N ASN A 557 -24.52 -19.91 10.73
CA ASN A 557 -24.79 -21.34 10.39
C ASN A 557 -23.98 -21.84 9.17
N ARG A 558 -22.84 -21.21 8.85
CA ARG A 558 -21.96 -21.57 7.73
C ARG A 558 -20.51 -21.72 8.11
N GLN A 559 -20.07 -21.06 9.17
CA GLN A 559 -18.69 -21.03 9.63
C GLN A 559 -18.55 -21.80 10.93
N PHE A 560 -17.43 -22.48 11.11
CA PHE A 560 -17.04 -23.11 12.39
C PHE A 560 -16.29 -22.14 13.31
N GLU A 561 -15.77 -21.05 12.74
CA GLU A 561 -14.99 -20.03 13.42
C GLU A 561 -15.54 -18.63 13.09
N ALA A 562 -15.10 -17.61 13.84
CA ALA A 562 -15.47 -16.24 13.55
C ALA A 562 -14.99 -15.84 12.15
N TYR A 563 -15.86 -15.24 11.36
CA TYR A 563 -15.53 -14.82 9.99
C TYR A 563 -14.48 -13.71 9.90
N MET A 564 -14.24 -12.98 11.00
CA MET A 564 -13.16 -12.02 11.17
C MET A 564 -12.66 -12.09 12.61
N ARG A 565 -11.40 -11.75 12.81
CA ARG A 565 -10.77 -11.76 14.14
C ARG A 565 -11.30 -10.65 15.05
N SER A 566 -11.74 -9.52 14.49
CA SER A 566 -12.24 -8.36 15.22
C SER A 566 -13.37 -7.68 14.46
N GLY A 567 -14.31 -7.11 15.19
CA GLY A 567 -15.33 -6.21 14.63
C GLY A 567 -14.88 -4.74 14.57
N ASN A 568 -13.75 -4.38 15.19
CA ASN A 568 -13.24 -3.01 15.17
C ASN A 568 -12.48 -2.77 13.87
N MET A 569 -12.96 -1.82 13.07
CA MET A 569 -12.45 -1.56 11.73
C MET A 569 -12.15 -0.07 11.53
N ALA A 570 -11.40 0.23 10.48
CA ALA A 570 -11.11 1.59 10.04
C ALA A 570 -11.72 1.83 8.66
N ALA A 571 -12.12 3.07 8.37
CA ALA A 571 -12.43 3.47 7.01
C ALA A 571 -11.13 3.54 6.21
N HIS A 572 -11.09 2.85 5.08
CA HIS A 572 -9.85 2.53 4.38
C HIS A 572 -10.02 2.64 2.87
N TYR A 573 -9.05 3.28 2.25
CA TYR A 573 -8.90 3.41 0.81
C TYR A 573 -7.50 2.95 0.44
N GLU A 574 -7.39 2.16 -0.61
CA GLU A 574 -6.11 1.57 -0.99
C GLU A 574 -5.98 1.50 -2.51
N VAL A 575 -4.79 1.81 -2.97
CA VAL A 575 -4.32 1.49 -4.31
C VAL A 575 -3.14 0.56 -4.16
N ALA A 576 -3.26 -0.65 -4.65
CA ALA A 576 -2.29 -1.70 -4.45
C ALA A 576 -1.75 -2.23 -5.77
N GLY A 577 -0.44 -2.22 -5.92
CA GLY A 577 0.28 -2.96 -6.96
C GLY A 577 0.60 -4.39 -6.51
N ILE A 578 -0.42 -5.08 -5.97
CA ILE A 578 -0.31 -6.48 -5.59
C ILE A 578 -1.03 -7.28 -6.64
N PRO A 579 -0.31 -8.00 -7.52
CA PRO A 579 -0.95 -8.91 -8.45
C PRO A 579 -1.73 -9.98 -7.68
N PRO A 580 -2.76 -10.56 -8.29
CA PRO A 580 -3.33 -11.78 -7.77
C PRO A 580 -2.20 -12.79 -7.58
N LEU A 581 -2.27 -13.57 -6.49
CA LEU A 581 -1.26 -14.57 -6.18
C LEU A 581 -1.15 -15.56 -7.33
N THR A 582 -0.11 -15.41 -8.12
CA THR A 582 0.12 -16.22 -9.30
C THR A 582 1.41 -17.00 -9.13
N TYR A 583 1.36 -18.26 -9.46
CA TYR A 583 2.49 -19.17 -9.38
C TYR A 583 2.47 -20.14 -10.56
N LEU A 584 3.63 -20.72 -10.88
CA LEU A 584 3.77 -21.73 -11.90
C LEU A 584 3.07 -23.04 -11.48
N THR A 585 2.21 -23.56 -12.34
CA THR A 585 1.53 -24.86 -12.15
C THR A 585 2.21 -26.01 -12.89
N ALA A 586 3.19 -25.67 -13.75
CA ALA A 586 3.99 -26.65 -14.49
C ALA A 586 5.46 -26.23 -14.49
N PRO A 587 6.39 -27.19 -14.68
CA PRO A 587 7.82 -26.88 -14.73
C PRO A 587 8.14 -25.99 -15.93
N LEU A 588 9.10 -25.10 -15.74
CA LEU A 588 9.68 -24.27 -16.79
C LEU A 588 11.18 -24.56 -16.85
N SER A 589 11.60 -25.26 -17.89
CA SER A 589 13.01 -25.67 -18.05
C SER A 589 13.84 -24.55 -18.67
N ALA A 590 15.08 -24.40 -18.21
CA ALA A 590 16.11 -23.62 -18.87
C ALA A 590 16.80 -24.37 -20.00
N SER A 591 16.63 -25.67 -20.04
CA SER A 591 17.26 -26.54 -21.03
C SER A 591 16.53 -26.50 -22.38
N THR A 592 17.27 -26.77 -23.42
CA THR A 592 16.78 -26.94 -24.79
C THR A 592 17.01 -28.38 -25.24
N THR A 593 16.30 -28.79 -26.29
CA THR A 593 16.55 -30.07 -26.97
C THR A 593 16.64 -29.86 -28.48
N THR A 594 16.80 -30.93 -29.23
CA THR A 594 16.86 -30.90 -30.68
C THR A 594 15.82 -31.80 -31.31
N LEU A 595 15.46 -31.52 -32.54
CA LEU A 595 14.65 -32.44 -33.34
C LEU A 595 15.41 -33.75 -33.55
N SER A 596 14.77 -34.89 -33.31
CA SER A 596 15.33 -36.19 -33.56
C SER A 596 15.12 -36.73 -34.99
N ALA A 597 14.27 -36.08 -35.76
CA ALA A 597 14.02 -36.32 -37.20
C ALA A 597 13.60 -35.06 -37.90
N ASN A 598 13.63 -35.10 -39.26
CA ASN A 598 13.14 -34.03 -40.10
C ASN A 598 11.61 -33.90 -39.95
N ILE A 599 11.10 -32.67 -39.97
CA ILE A 599 9.67 -32.37 -39.92
C ILE A 599 9.26 -31.48 -41.06
N LEU A 600 8.06 -31.72 -41.58
CA LEU A 600 7.44 -30.90 -42.61
C LEU A 600 6.57 -29.81 -42.01
N ILE A 601 6.28 -28.80 -42.77
CA ILE A 601 5.48 -27.62 -42.42
C ILE A 601 4.12 -27.98 -41.77
N ASN A 602 3.53 -29.09 -42.15
CA ASN A 602 2.22 -29.55 -41.69
C ASN A 602 2.28 -30.67 -40.63
N ALA A 603 3.46 -30.94 -40.07
CA ALA A 603 3.62 -31.99 -39.06
C ALA A 603 2.75 -31.74 -37.81
N LEU A 604 1.92 -32.72 -37.48
CA LEU A 604 1.09 -32.75 -36.27
C LEU A 604 1.79 -33.39 -35.07
N THR A 605 2.97 -33.96 -35.31
CA THR A 605 3.83 -34.61 -34.32
C THR A 605 5.25 -34.13 -34.55
N ILE A 606 5.89 -33.67 -33.47
CA ILE A 606 7.26 -33.15 -33.52
C ILE A 606 8.18 -34.09 -32.75
N PRO A 607 9.05 -34.85 -33.40
CA PRO A 607 9.99 -35.75 -32.72
C PRO A 607 11.15 -34.95 -32.13
N VAL A 608 11.39 -35.17 -30.82
CA VAL A 608 12.45 -34.48 -30.05
C VAL A 608 13.36 -35.47 -29.36
N ALA A 609 14.61 -35.08 -29.16
CA ALA A 609 15.62 -35.93 -28.50
C ALA A 609 15.34 -36.06 -26.99
N ASP A 610 14.68 -35.08 -26.39
CA ASP A 610 14.27 -35.13 -24.98
C ASP A 610 12.97 -34.38 -24.75
N THR A 611 11.96 -35.07 -24.23
CA THR A 611 10.66 -34.49 -23.89
C THR A 611 10.62 -33.90 -22.47
N SER A 612 11.61 -34.21 -21.60
CA SER A 612 11.62 -33.75 -20.21
C SER A 612 11.71 -32.25 -20.06
N VAL A 613 12.17 -31.53 -21.10
CA VAL A 613 12.26 -30.08 -21.11
C VAL A 613 10.90 -29.39 -21.31
N PHE A 614 9.87 -30.16 -21.77
CA PHE A 614 8.54 -29.66 -22.07
C PHE A 614 7.52 -30.04 -21.01
N ASN A 615 6.47 -29.24 -20.86
CA ASN A 615 5.33 -29.59 -20.03
C ASN A 615 4.56 -30.76 -20.64
N ALA A 616 4.42 -31.86 -19.88
CA ALA A 616 3.70 -33.05 -20.34
C ALA A 616 2.20 -32.81 -20.63
N SER A 617 1.60 -31.79 -20.01
CA SER A 617 0.20 -31.41 -20.20
C SER A 617 -0.03 -30.38 -21.32
N GLY A 618 0.97 -30.15 -22.19
CA GLY A 618 0.87 -29.22 -23.30
C GLY A 618 1.52 -27.87 -23.05
N GLY A 619 1.68 -27.10 -24.10
CA GLY A 619 2.32 -25.80 -24.07
C GLY A 619 2.70 -25.26 -25.44
N VAL A 620 3.65 -24.35 -25.49
CA VAL A 620 4.19 -23.81 -26.72
C VAL A 620 5.71 -24.03 -26.76
N ALA A 621 6.18 -24.55 -27.86
CA ALA A 621 7.60 -24.69 -28.19
C ALA A 621 8.01 -23.64 -29.23
N LYS A 622 9.28 -23.25 -29.21
CA LYS A 622 9.88 -22.37 -30.20
C LYS A 622 10.92 -23.12 -31.04
N LEU A 623 10.78 -23.06 -32.34
CA LEU A 623 11.68 -23.65 -33.32
C LEU A 623 12.13 -22.57 -34.31
N GLY A 624 13.34 -22.06 -34.18
CA GLY A 624 13.76 -20.86 -34.88
C GLY A 624 12.88 -19.66 -34.53
N ASN A 625 12.15 -19.12 -35.51
CA ASN A 625 11.16 -18.05 -35.30
C ASN A 625 9.72 -18.54 -35.20
N GLU A 626 9.49 -19.84 -35.39
CA GLU A 626 8.17 -20.44 -35.32
C GLU A 626 7.78 -20.78 -33.89
N LEU A 627 6.54 -20.50 -33.52
CA LEU A 627 5.87 -21.01 -32.34
C LEU A 627 5.00 -22.21 -32.72
N ILE A 628 5.12 -23.28 -31.95
CA ILE A 628 4.38 -24.53 -32.15
C ILE A 628 3.59 -24.83 -30.90
N PHE A 629 2.27 -24.78 -30.95
CA PHE A 629 1.43 -25.26 -29.85
C PHE A 629 1.37 -26.77 -29.89
N TYR A 630 1.47 -27.44 -28.73
CA TYR A 630 1.31 -28.87 -28.58
C TYR A 630 0.40 -29.19 -27.37
N THR A 631 -0.31 -30.31 -27.42
CA THR A 631 -1.30 -30.68 -26.40
C THR A 631 -0.73 -31.62 -25.33
N THR A 632 0.28 -32.40 -25.65
CA THR A 632 0.91 -33.35 -24.71
C THR A 632 2.26 -33.84 -25.25
N THR A 633 3.02 -34.54 -24.42
CA THR A 633 4.23 -35.29 -24.83
C THR A 633 3.96 -36.81 -24.86
N SER A 634 4.63 -37.55 -25.70
CA SER A 634 4.44 -39.00 -25.81
C SER A 634 5.05 -39.78 -24.65
N VAL A 635 6.08 -39.23 -24.05
CA VAL A 635 6.80 -39.80 -22.88
C VAL A 635 7.16 -38.67 -21.92
N ALA A 636 7.36 -39.01 -20.66
CA ALA A 636 7.67 -37.99 -19.65
C ALA A 636 9.11 -37.48 -19.72
N SER A 637 10.05 -38.29 -20.21
CA SER A 637 11.44 -37.94 -20.37
C SER A 637 12.13 -38.79 -21.44
N GLY A 638 13.24 -38.30 -21.99
CA GLY A 638 14.01 -38.95 -23.06
C GLY A 638 13.43 -38.69 -24.45
N ALA A 639 13.94 -39.43 -25.44
CA ALA A 639 13.49 -39.30 -26.82
C ALA A 639 12.02 -39.62 -26.98
N GLY A 640 11.28 -38.69 -27.59
CA GLY A 640 9.85 -38.83 -27.77
C GLY A 640 9.27 -37.77 -28.71
N ASN A 641 7.97 -37.51 -28.59
CA ASN A 641 7.28 -36.61 -29.50
C ASN A 641 6.44 -35.59 -28.75
N LEU A 642 6.36 -34.39 -29.27
CA LEU A 642 5.26 -33.45 -28.98
C LEU A 642 4.09 -33.83 -29.86
N LEU A 643 2.90 -33.97 -29.27
CA LEU A 643 1.69 -34.46 -29.93
C LEU A 643 0.60 -33.39 -30.03
N GLY A 644 -0.28 -33.54 -31.02
CA GLY A 644 -1.37 -32.58 -31.27
C GLY A 644 -0.85 -31.19 -31.58
N CYS A 645 0.20 -31.13 -32.42
CA CYS A 645 0.87 -29.88 -32.71
C CYS A 645 0.11 -29.02 -33.69
N THR A 646 0.06 -27.72 -33.42
CA THR A 646 -0.36 -26.66 -34.33
C THR A 646 0.87 -25.85 -34.75
N ARG A 647 1.25 -25.96 -36.00
CA ARG A 647 2.38 -25.26 -36.63
C ARG A 647 2.01 -23.82 -36.88
N GLY A 648 2.98 -22.91 -36.89
CA GLY A 648 2.75 -21.49 -37.13
C GLY A 648 1.82 -20.84 -36.11
N PHE A 649 1.83 -21.32 -34.88
CA PHE A 649 1.00 -20.79 -33.77
C PHE A 649 1.24 -19.29 -33.55
N ALA A 650 0.17 -18.58 -33.18
CA ALA A 650 0.19 -17.14 -32.93
C ALA A 650 0.67 -16.31 -34.14
N SER A 651 0.29 -16.73 -35.36
CA SER A 651 0.62 -16.09 -36.62
C SER A 651 2.12 -16.09 -36.96
N THR A 652 2.89 -16.97 -36.35
CA THR A 652 4.27 -17.23 -36.82
C THR A 652 4.27 -18.07 -38.11
N VAL A 653 5.36 -18.04 -38.86
CA VAL A 653 5.47 -18.77 -40.13
C VAL A 653 6.06 -20.16 -39.86
N ALA A 654 5.32 -21.18 -40.25
CA ALA A 654 5.82 -22.55 -40.23
C ALA A 654 6.77 -22.80 -41.38
N ASP A 655 7.78 -23.63 -41.17
CA ASP A 655 8.76 -24.01 -42.20
C ASP A 655 9.22 -25.46 -41.97
N ASP A 656 9.71 -26.12 -43.02
CA ASP A 656 10.32 -27.44 -42.94
C ASP A 656 11.62 -27.34 -42.12
N GLN A 657 11.85 -28.31 -41.26
CA GLN A 657 13.01 -28.31 -40.40
C GLN A 657 13.73 -29.64 -40.43
N VAL A 658 15.05 -29.57 -40.25
CA VAL A 658 15.91 -30.75 -40.28
C VAL A 658 16.21 -31.30 -38.90
N SER A 659 16.50 -32.61 -38.80
CA SER A 659 16.99 -33.23 -37.60
C SER A 659 18.19 -32.49 -37.02
N GLY A 660 18.27 -32.39 -35.72
CA GLY A 660 19.33 -31.65 -35.03
C GLY A 660 19.05 -30.16 -34.81
N THR A 661 17.96 -29.59 -35.41
CA THR A 661 17.56 -28.21 -35.14
C THR A 661 17.10 -28.05 -33.69
N THR A 662 17.60 -27.01 -33.04
CA THR A 662 17.26 -26.73 -31.65
C THR A 662 15.80 -26.31 -31.50
N ILE A 663 15.09 -26.93 -30.56
CA ILE A 663 13.74 -26.58 -30.14
C ILE A 663 13.72 -26.28 -28.64
N THR A 664 13.04 -25.21 -28.24
CA THR A 664 13.05 -24.71 -26.86
C THR A 664 11.64 -24.64 -26.29
N PRO A 665 11.43 -24.91 -24.99
CA PRO A 665 10.17 -24.58 -24.34
C PRO A 665 9.94 -23.05 -24.38
N SER A 666 8.78 -22.61 -24.79
CA SER A 666 8.45 -21.20 -24.96
C SER A 666 7.10 -20.83 -24.33
N SER A 667 6.71 -21.54 -23.30
CA SER A 667 5.50 -21.25 -22.54
C SER A 667 5.66 -21.54 -21.06
N MET A 668 4.88 -20.86 -20.26
CA MET A 668 4.67 -21.13 -18.84
C MET A 668 3.17 -21.21 -18.53
N THR A 669 2.79 -22.08 -17.62
CA THR A 669 1.42 -22.24 -17.16
C THR A 669 1.30 -21.76 -15.72
N VAL A 670 0.36 -20.86 -15.48
CA VAL A 670 0.11 -20.25 -14.17
C VAL A 670 -1.28 -20.66 -13.67
N ASN A 671 -1.47 -20.58 -12.34
CA ASN A 671 -2.76 -20.92 -11.72
C ASN A 671 -3.87 -19.93 -12.07
N ASP A 672 -3.55 -18.67 -12.28
CA ASP A 672 -4.49 -17.61 -12.66
C ASP A 672 -3.84 -16.66 -13.65
N ALA A 673 -4.30 -16.70 -14.87
CA ALA A 673 -3.77 -15.88 -15.95
C ALA A 673 -4.51 -14.54 -16.13
N ARG A 674 -5.58 -14.28 -15.38
CA ARG A 674 -6.41 -13.08 -15.55
C ARG A 674 -5.65 -11.77 -15.28
N GLY A 675 -4.60 -11.83 -14.46
CA GLY A 675 -3.71 -10.70 -14.19
C GLY A 675 -2.69 -10.40 -15.30
N PHE A 676 -2.63 -11.21 -16.36
CA PHE A 676 -1.65 -11.05 -17.43
C PHE A 676 -2.34 -10.62 -18.72
N PRO A 677 -2.10 -9.40 -19.19
CA PRO A 677 -2.68 -8.96 -20.45
C PRO A 677 -1.99 -9.63 -21.65
N THR A 678 -2.72 -9.79 -22.74
CA THR A 678 -2.09 -10.02 -24.04
C THR A 678 -1.36 -8.74 -24.43
N PRO A 679 -0.05 -8.80 -24.74
CA PRO A 679 0.69 -7.62 -25.14
C PRO A 679 0.00 -6.92 -26.32
N ALA A 680 -0.17 -5.61 -26.20
CA ALA A 680 -0.58 -4.80 -27.30
C ALA A 680 0.55 -4.76 -28.34
N GLN A 681 0.24 -4.32 -29.58
CA GLN A 681 1.27 -4.23 -30.62
C GLN A 681 2.45 -3.32 -30.23
N THR A 682 2.28 -2.49 -29.18
CA THR A 682 3.35 -1.64 -28.63
C THR A 682 3.13 -1.46 -27.11
N PRO A 683 3.95 -2.03 -26.27
CA PRO A 683 5.07 -2.95 -26.55
C PRO A 683 4.59 -4.34 -26.99
N ALA A 684 5.29 -4.93 -27.95
CA ALA A 684 4.97 -6.27 -28.48
C ALA A 684 5.23 -7.39 -27.45
N THR A 685 5.86 -7.08 -26.32
CA THR A 685 6.18 -7.98 -25.22
C THR A 685 5.92 -7.32 -23.89
N LEU A 686 5.54 -8.12 -22.90
CA LEU A 686 5.49 -7.74 -21.49
C LEU A 686 6.45 -8.60 -20.69
N THR A 687 6.91 -8.07 -19.55
CA THR A 687 7.89 -8.76 -18.70
C THR A 687 7.23 -9.26 -17.44
N VAL A 688 7.55 -10.49 -17.08
CA VAL A 688 7.21 -11.08 -15.76
C VAL A 688 8.48 -11.32 -14.96
N GLU A 689 8.37 -11.16 -13.67
CA GLU A 689 9.35 -11.62 -12.70
C GLU A 689 8.94 -13.01 -12.21
N VAL A 690 9.86 -13.96 -12.29
CA VAL A 690 9.67 -15.33 -11.78
C VAL A 690 10.72 -15.57 -10.71
N MET A 691 10.26 -15.78 -9.47
CA MET A 691 11.13 -16.04 -8.33
C MET A 691 11.07 -17.52 -7.96
N ALA A 692 12.23 -18.19 -7.99
CA ALA A 692 12.37 -19.57 -7.57
C ALA A 692 12.36 -19.71 -6.03
N ALA A 693 12.10 -20.91 -5.54
CA ALA A 693 12.10 -21.23 -4.12
C ALA A 693 13.46 -20.95 -3.42
N ASN A 694 14.57 -21.01 -4.15
CA ASN A 694 15.90 -20.65 -3.65
C ASN A 694 16.16 -19.13 -3.61
N GLY A 695 15.19 -18.33 -4.00
CA GLY A 695 15.28 -16.85 -4.04
C GLY A 695 15.91 -16.27 -5.29
N ASN A 696 16.30 -17.09 -6.27
CA ASN A 696 16.78 -16.60 -7.56
C ASN A 696 15.62 -16.01 -8.36
N ILE A 697 15.89 -14.90 -9.01
CA ILE A 697 14.89 -14.16 -9.76
C ILE A 697 15.28 -14.11 -11.24
N GLU A 698 14.35 -14.48 -12.13
CA GLU A 698 14.49 -14.32 -13.55
C GLU A 698 13.42 -13.40 -14.11
N TYR A 699 13.83 -12.48 -14.99
CA TYR A 699 12.90 -11.70 -15.82
C TYR A 699 12.70 -12.39 -17.16
N ILE A 700 11.45 -12.56 -17.54
CA ILE A 700 11.03 -13.26 -18.76
C ILE A 700 10.05 -12.38 -19.53
N ASN A 701 10.36 -12.11 -20.81
CA ASN A 701 9.40 -11.46 -21.68
C ASN A 701 8.46 -12.49 -22.29
N TYR A 702 7.21 -12.11 -22.53
CA TYR A 702 6.23 -12.93 -23.23
C TYR A 702 5.49 -12.13 -24.30
N THR A 703 4.93 -12.81 -25.30
CA THR A 703 4.26 -12.18 -26.45
C THR A 703 2.76 -12.42 -26.46
N GLY A 704 2.25 -13.37 -25.68
CA GLY A 704 0.82 -13.64 -25.68
C GLY A 704 0.38 -14.60 -24.60
N ILE A 705 -0.93 -14.76 -24.51
CA ILE A 705 -1.60 -15.67 -23.59
C ILE A 705 -2.74 -16.40 -24.32
N THR A 706 -2.90 -17.68 -24.07
CA THR A 706 -4.01 -18.48 -24.62
C THR A 706 -5.28 -18.26 -23.77
N SER A 707 -6.44 -18.61 -24.33
CA SER A 707 -7.71 -18.62 -23.59
C SER A 707 -7.72 -19.58 -22.41
N THR A 708 -6.82 -20.57 -22.39
CA THR A 708 -6.63 -21.53 -21.30
C THR A 708 -5.59 -21.10 -20.27
N GLY A 709 -5.02 -19.90 -20.39
CA GLY A 709 -4.08 -19.35 -19.42
C GLY A 709 -2.62 -19.74 -19.59
N ILE A 710 -2.22 -20.22 -20.76
CA ILE A 710 -0.81 -20.48 -21.07
C ILE A 710 -0.18 -19.16 -21.59
N ILE A 711 0.82 -18.68 -20.88
CA ILE A 711 1.64 -17.53 -21.28
C ILE A 711 2.72 -18.05 -22.23
N TYR A 712 2.83 -17.49 -23.43
CA TYR A 712 3.69 -18.01 -24.48
C TYR A 712 4.56 -16.95 -25.18
N GLY A 713 5.48 -17.43 -26.04
CA GLY A 713 6.42 -16.59 -26.75
C GLY A 713 7.49 -16.05 -25.82
N LEU A 714 8.00 -16.91 -24.93
CA LEU A 714 8.95 -16.55 -23.90
C LEU A 714 10.31 -16.17 -24.47
N THR A 715 10.84 -15.05 -23.99
CA THR A 715 12.26 -14.70 -24.14
C THR A 715 12.86 -14.63 -22.75
N ARG A 716 13.70 -15.60 -22.45
CA ARG A 716 14.28 -15.88 -21.14
C ARG A 716 15.46 -14.96 -20.84
N ALA A 717 15.88 -14.94 -19.58
CA ALA A 717 17.09 -14.27 -19.11
C ALA A 717 17.17 -12.78 -19.45
N GLN A 718 16.04 -12.08 -19.35
CA GLN A 718 16.00 -10.63 -19.59
C GLN A 718 16.77 -9.86 -18.53
N ALA A 719 17.30 -8.71 -18.91
CA ALA A 719 18.04 -7.84 -17.99
C ALA A 719 17.15 -7.40 -16.81
N GLY A 720 17.65 -7.60 -15.62
CA GLY A 720 16.94 -7.24 -14.37
C GLY A 720 16.96 -8.31 -13.29
N GLY A 721 17.17 -9.58 -13.66
CA GLY A 721 17.32 -10.71 -12.74
C GLY A 721 18.71 -11.33 -12.80
N GLN A 722 18.78 -12.65 -12.67
CA GLN A 722 20.03 -13.43 -12.71
C GLN A 722 20.84 -13.31 -14.03
N GLY A 723 20.22 -12.83 -15.11
CA GLY A 723 20.88 -12.75 -16.41
C GLY A 723 21.10 -14.09 -17.12
N SER A 724 20.64 -15.20 -16.55
CA SER A 724 20.63 -16.53 -17.14
C SER A 724 19.27 -17.19 -16.91
N ALA A 725 18.86 -18.07 -17.83
CA ALA A 725 17.62 -18.83 -17.69
C ALA A 725 17.74 -19.81 -16.51
N GLN A 726 16.73 -19.80 -15.64
CA GLN A 726 16.64 -20.67 -14.47
C GLN A 726 15.69 -21.83 -14.77
N THR A 727 15.95 -23.00 -14.16
CA THR A 727 14.99 -24.10 -14.21
C THR A 727 14.09 -24.05 -12.99
N PHE A 728 12.79 -24.01 -13.23
CA PHE A 728 11.77 -24.04 -12.19
C PHE A 728 11.12 -25.42 -12.20
N SER A 729 11.26 -26.12 -11.07
CA SER A 729 10.87 -27.53 -10.94
C SER A 729 9.36 -27.75 -10.95
N ASN A 730 8.94 -28.97 -11.29
CA ASN A 730 7.56 -29.41 -11.23
C ASN A 730 7.03 -29.42 -9.78
N GLY A 731 5.80 -28.99 -9.59
CA GLY A 731 5.18 -28.92 -8.26
C GLY A 731 5.71 -27.80 -7.38
N ASP A 732 6.55 -26.96 -7.90
CA ASP A 732 7.02 -25.77 -7.20
C ASP A 732 5.96 -24.66 -7.25
N VAL A 733 4.84 -24.92 -6.56
CA VAL A 733 3.76 -23.92 -6.33
C VAL A 733 4.24 -22.63 -5.65
N ARG A 734 5.52 -22.57 -5.31
CA ARG A 734 6.21 -21.46 -4.65
C ARG A 734 6.88 -20.51 -5.63
N THR A 735 6.94 -20.88 -6.89
CA THR A 735 7.50 -20.01 -7.92
C THR A 735 6.49 -18.93 -8.23
N ALA A 736 6.62 -17.80 -7.54
CA ALA A 736 5.79 -16.64 -7.75
C ALA A 736 6.06 -16.05 -9.14
N VAL A 737 5.00 -15.70 -9.84
CA VAL A 737 5.05 -15.04 -11.14
C VAL A 737 4.35 -13.69 -10.99
N GLU A 738 5.10 -12.60 -11.08
CA GLU A 738 4.59 -11.24 -10.99
C GLU A 738 4.77 -10.51 -12.31
N LEU A 739 3.71 -9.85 -12.77
CA LEU A 739 3.79 -9.00 -13.96
C LEU A 739 4.54 -7.71 -13.60
N ILE A 740 5.64 -7.45 -14.28
CA ILE A 740 6.29 -6.14 -14.26
C ILE A 740 5.62 -5.32 -15.36
N ALA A 741 4.46 -4.76 -15.04
CA ALA A 741 3.74 -3.97 -16.00
C ALA A 741 4.43 -2.63 -16.22
N PRO A 742 4.72 -2.24 -17.45
CA PRO A 742 4.82 -0.84 -17.74
C PRO A 742 3.42 -0.24 -17.65
N ALA A 743 3.25 0.77 -16.82
CA ALA A 743 2.39 1.87 -17.13
C ALA A 743 0.88 1.81 -16.89
N SER A 744 0.33 0.87 -16.18
CA SER A 744 -1.03 1.08 -15.65
C SER A 744 -0.95 1.54 -14.21
N VAL A 745 -1.07 2.85 -14.00
CA VAL A 745 -1.02 3.43 -12.66
C VAL A 745 -2.44 3.48 -12.12
N PRO A 746 -2.80 2.64 -11.14
CA PRO A 746 -4.12 2.71 -10.53
C PRO A 746 -4.25 4.04 -9.78
N SER A 747 -5.44 4.60 -9.86
CA SER A 747 -5.79 5.81 -9.11
C SER A 747 -7.19 5.70 -8.55
N LEU A 748 -7.44 6.43 -7.47
CA LEU A 748 -8.72 6.50 -6.80
C LEU A 748 -8.98 7.95 -6.39
N SER A 749 -10.23 8.33 -6.38
CA SER A 749 -10.65 9.61 -5.82
C SER A 749 -11.84 9.41 -4.88
N HIS A 750 -11.85 10.17 -3.78
CA HIS A 750 -12.97 10.16 -2.85
C HIS A 750 -13.27 11.57 -2.31
N TRP A 751 -14.54 11.82 -1.97
CA TRP A 751 -15.02 13.15 -1.58
C TRP A 751 -15.52 13.20 -0.15
N GLY A 752 -15.97 12.11 0.40
CA GLY A 752 -16.44 12.05 1.76
C GLY A 752 -16.55 10.64 2.27
N SER A 753 -16.55 10.51 3.58
CA SER A 753 -16.70 9.24 4.30
C SER A 753 -17.55 9.45 5.54
N SER A 754 -18.44 8.52 5.80
CA SER A 754 -19.21 8.46 7.03
C SER A 754 -19.20 7.06 7.61
N VAL A 755 -19.08 6.98 8.93
CA VAL A 755 -19.28 5.74 9.69
C VAL A 755 -20.35 6.02 10.73
N ILE A 756 -21.42 5.25 10.67
CA ILE A 756 -22.59 5.38 11.54
C ILE A 756 -22.75 4.10 12.35
N ILE A 757 -23.02 4.25 13.63
CA ILE A 757 -23.39 3.15 14.52
C ILE A 757 -24.85 3.27 14.91
N ASP A 758 -25.51 2.15 15.10
CA ASP A 758 -26.88 2.06 15.59
C ASP A 758 -26.95 2.39 17.11
N GLY A 759 -27.32 3.64 17.40
CA GLY A 759 -27.33 4.19 18.75
C GLY A 759 -25.96 4.66 19.25
N GLY A 760 -25.92 5.23 20.47
CA GLY A 760 -24.69 5.73 21.07
C GLY A 760 -23.80 4.61 21.64
N PHE A 761 -22.53 4.96 21.89
CA PHE A 761 -21.66 4.10 22.69
C PHE A 761 -22.08 4.10 24.16
N ASP A 762 -21.90 2.96 24.80
CA ASP A 762 -21.93 2.82 26.25
C ASP A 762 -20.51 3.05 26.77
N ASP A 763 -20.21 4.31 27.13
CA ASP A 763 -18.91 4.72 27.62
C ASP A 763 -18.65 4.29 29.08
N ASP A 764 -19.69 3.90 29.81
CA ASP A 764 -19.58 3.45 31.22
C ASP A 764 -18.74 2.17 31.37
N LYS A 765 -18.38 1.50 30.27
CA LYS A 765 -17.53 0.32 30.25
C LYS A 765 -16.06 0.60 29.96
N SER A 766 -15.67 1.87 29.83
CA SER A 766 -14.27 2.24 29.65
C SER A 766 -13.48 2.06 30.95
N LEU A 767 -12.24 1.55 30.80
CA LEU A 767 -11.31 1.46 31.93
C LEU A 767 -10.57 2.79 32.12
N VAL A 768 -10.57 3.33 33.33
CA VAL A 768 -9.88 4.59 33.63
C VAL A 768 -8.49 4.30 34.18
N PHE A 769 -7.50 4.92 33.57
CA PHE A 769 -6.10 4.83 34.03
C PHE A 769 -5.53 6.21 34.30
N ASN A 770 -4.49 6.23 35.12
CA ASN A 770 -3.70 7.43 35.33
C ASN A 770 -2.23 7.08 35.57
N PHE A 771 -1.35 7.99 35.19
CA PHE A 771 0.08 7.86 35.43
C PHE A 771 0.74 9.24 35.51
N GLY A 772 1.76 9.37 36.33
CA GLY A 772 2.39 10.66 36.56
C GLY A 772 3.84 10.59 36.97
N MET A 773 4.50 11.71 36.86
CA MET A 773 5.87 11.92 37.27
C MET A 773 5.94 11.96 38.82
N THR A 774 6.95 11.32 39.38
CA THR A 774 7.31 11.41 40.79
C THR A 774 8.52 12.31 41.04
N THR A 775 9.28 12.59 39.95
CA THR A 775 10.47 13.46 39.97
C THR A 775 10.17 14.70 39.14
N ALA A 776 10.34 15.88 39.74
CA ALA A 776 10.12 17.14 39.06
C ALA A 776 11.25 17.43 38.04
N ILE A 777 10.89 18.02 36.89
CA ILE A 777 11.85 18.58 35.97
C ILE A 777 12.13 20.02 36.37
N THR A 778 13.40 20.34 36.56
CA THR A 778 13.85 21.73 36.75
C THR A 778 14.23 22.34 35.40
N THR A 779 13.69 23.51 35.08
CA THR A 779 14.02 24.27 33.88
C THR A 779 14.65 25.61 34.27
N THR A 780 15.68 26.01 33.54
CA THR A 780 16.41 27.30 33.72
C THR A 780 16.47 28.09 32.43
N ALA A 781 15.79 27.65 31.38
CA ALA A 781 15.74 28.27 30.06
C ALA A 781 14.36 28.10 29.44
N THR A 782 14.01 28.91 28.46
CA THR A 782 12.76 28.83 27.73
C THR A 782 12.72 27.71 26.67
N THR A 783 13.67 26.78 26.72
CA THR A 783 13.75 25.65 25.79
C THR A 783 12.63 24.64 26.04
N PRO A 784 11.92 24.21 25.01
CA PRO A 784 10.88 23.15 25.13
C PRO A 784 11.44 21.87 25.76
N ARG A 785 10.64 21.22 26.61
CA ARG A 785 10.98 19.96 27.26
C ARG A 785 9.82 18.99 27.15
N VAL A 786 10.09 17.77 26.74
CA VAL A 786 9.10 16.69 26.84
C VAL A 786 9.01 16.23 28.29
N LEU A 787 7.80 16.20 28.83
CA LEU A 787 7.50 15.67 30.16
C LEU A 787 7.23 14.18 30.10
N MET A 788 6.38 13.77 29.16
CA MET A 788 5.97 12.38 28.96
C MET A 788 5.45 12.17 27.54
N ALA A 789 5.38 10.91 27.14
CA ALA A 789 4.74 10.51 25.90
C ALA A 789 3.77 9.34 26.18
N ILE A 790 2.63 9.32 25.51
CA ILE A 790 1.65 8.23 25.58
C ILE A 790 1.35 7.71 24.18
N ARG A 791 1.15 6.40 24.08
CA ARG A 791 0.73 5.71 22.86
C ARG A 791 -0.20 4.54 23.18
N VAL A 792 -0.97 4.10 22.20
CA VAL A 792 -1.61 2.78 22.27
C VAL A 792 -0.52 1.73 22.25
N ALA A 793 -0.59 0.69 23.09
CA ALA A 793 0.38 -0.41 23.00
C ALA A 793 0.31 -1.03 21.59
N PRO A 794 1.42 -1.23 20.89
CA PRO A 794 1.42 -1.68 19.49
C PRO A 794 0.66 -2.97 19.26
N SER A 795 0.81 -3.90 20.21
CA SER A 795 0.03 -5.14 20.28
C SER A 795 -0.20 -5.48 21.73
N VAL A 796 -1.20 -6.29 21.99
CA VAL A 796 -1.49 -6.81 23.32
C VAL A 796 -0.79 -8.15 23.45
N ASP A 797 0.29 -8.20 24.21
CA ASP A 797 0.97 -9.44 24.56
C ASP A 797 0.35 -10.08 25.79
N ASN A 798 0.00 -11.31 25.68
CA ASN A 798 -0.70 -12.03 26.70
C ASN A 798 0.11 -13.12 27.42
N ASN A 799 1.39 -13.22 27.17
CA ASN A 799 2.27 -14.13 27.91
C ASN A 799 2.31 -13.82 29.43
N VAL A 800 1.88 -12.61 29.81
CA VAL A 800 1.93 -12.17 31.22
C VAL A 800 0.81 -12.75 32.06
N THR A 801 -0.33 -13.10 31.48
CA THR A 801 -1.52 -13.48 32.26
C THR A 801 -2.13 -14.83 31.90
N GLY A 802 -1.73 -15.46 30.83
CA GLY A 802 -2.30 -16.75 30.38
C GLY A 802 -3.79 -16.71 30.00
N ILE A 803 -4.44 -15.54 30.11
CA ILE A 803 -5.89 -15.39 29.93
C ILE A 803 -6.30 -15.50 28.45
N LEU A 804 -5.48 -15.03 27.50
CA LEU A 804 -5.76 -15.15 26.07
C LEU A 804 -4.95 -16.29 25.40
N GLY A 805 -4.22 -17.07 26.15
CA GLY A 805 -3.32 -18.09 25.63
C GLY A 805 -2.12 -17.47 24.90
N ALA A 806 -1.60 -18.12 23.89
CA ALA A 806 -0.47 -17.60 23.10
C ALA A 806 -0.88 -16.54 22.06
N ARG A 807 -2.01 -15.85 22.25
CA ARG A 807 -2.49 -14.84 21.32
C ARG A 807 -1.85 -13.51 21.60
N GLU A 808 -1.33 -12.89 20.58
CA GLU A 808 -1.03 -11.47 20.53
C GLU A 808 -1.94 -10.86 19.45
N THR A 809 -2.59 -9.76 19.76
CA THR A 809 -3.52 -9.12 18.82
C THR A 809 -3.08 -7.69 18.55
N ILE A 810 -3.32 -7.20 17.33
CA ILE A 810 -3.23 -5.76 17.06
C ILE A 810 -4.17 -5.06 18.02
N ASN A 811 -3.64 -4.04 18.66
CA ASN A 811 -4.43 -3.24 19.57
C ASN A 811 -5.31 -2.26 18.78
N ARG A 812 -6.59 -2.53 18.72
CA ARG A 812 -7.61 -1.71 18.04
C ARG A 812 -8.44 -0.88 19.02
N MET A 813 -7.97 -0.74 20.24
CA MET A 813 -8.61 0.03 21.30
C MET A 813 -8.59 1.52 21.00
N GLN A 814 -9.58 2.26 21.47
CA GLN A 814 -9.58 3.72 21.47
C GLN A 814 -9.03 4.24 22.78
N LEU A 815 -8.02 5.09 22.70
CA LEU A 815 -7.44 5.80 23.82
C LEU A 815 -8.03 7.22 23.86
N LYS A 816 -8.83 7.51 24.88
CA LYS A 816 -9.44 8.81 25.14
C LYS A 816 -8.69 9.51 26.25
N LEU A 817 -8.18 10.71 26.02
CA LEU A 817 -7.56 11.52 27.04
C LEU A 817 -8.64 12.24 27.86
N SER A 818 -8.52 12.22 29.19
CA SER A 818 -9.47 12.88 30.09
C SER A 818 -8.92 14.20 30.62
N SER A 819 -7.78 14.17 31.33
CA SER A 819 -7.21 15.39 31.90
C SER A 819 -5.71 15.29 32.14
N LEU A 820 -5.06 16.45 32.15
CA LEU A 820 -3.66 16.62 32.51
C LEU A 820 -3.56 17.48 33.78
N GLY A 821 -3.10 16.88 34.87
CA GLY A 821 -2.76 17.59 36.09
C GLY A 821 -1.30 18.04 36.08
N LEU A 822 -1.05 19.29 36.40
CA LEU A 822 0.27 19.87 36.48
C LEU A 822 0.50 20.47 37.88
N TYR A 823 1.71 20.35 38.39
CA TYR A 823 2.18 21.11 39.53
C TYR A 823 3.44 21.89 39.13
N THR A 824 3.38 23.20 39.29
CA THR A 824 4.45 24.11 38.81
C THR A 824 4.94 24.96 39.97
N THR A 825 6.23 25.37 39.91
CA THR A 825 6.80 26.39 40.78
C THR A 825 7.71 27.30 39.96
N GLY A 826 7.73 28.58 40.29
CA GLY A 826 8.65 29.55 39.73
C GLY A 826 8.11 30.28 38.52
N THR A 827 7.75 29.62 37.43
CA THR A 827 7.15 30.24 36.26
C THR A 827 5.97 29.46 35.70
N GLY A 828 5.13 30.11 34.89
CA GLY A 828 4.13 29.42 34.09
C GLY A 828 4.75 28.72 32.88
N TYR A 829 4.02 27.76 32.33
CA TYR A 829 4.43 27.00 31.15
C TYR A 829 3.34 27.04 30.08
N LEU A 830 3.77 27.17 28.84
CA LEU A 830 2.94 26.77 27.71
C LEU A 830 3.05 25.23 27.57
N ILE A 831 1.95 24.54 27.74
CA ILE A 831 1.85 23.10 27.54
C ILE A 831 1.36 22.87 26.12
N ASN A 832 2.14 22.16 25.33
CA ASN A 832 1.80 21.82 23.94
C ASN A 832 1.75 20.30 23.79
N LEU A 833 0.65 19.79 23.25
CA LEU A 833 0.49 18.38 22.92
C LEU A 833 0.82 18.18 21.45
N VAL A 834 1.91 17.46 21.20
CA VAL A 834 2.43 17.22 19.84
C VAL A 834 2.24 15.75 19.46
N LEU A 835 1.50 15.53 18.40
CA LEU A 835 1.23 14.20 17.87
C LEU A 835 2.27 13.84 16.80
N ASN A 836 2.83 12.62 16.91
CA ASN A 836 3.74 12.03 15.91
C ASN A 836 4.96 12.91 15.54
N GLY A 837 5.50 13.63 16.51
CA GLY A 837 6.75 14.36 16.37
C GLY A 837 7.97 13.45 16.57
N PHE A 838 9.17 14.03 16.38
CA PHE A 838 10.45 13.37 16.59
C PHE A 838 11.11 13.86 17.87
N ALA A 839 11.37 12.94 18.79
CA ALA A 839 12.14 13.23 19.98
C ALA A 839 13.63 13.33 19.65
N SER A 840 14.31 14.35 20.17
CA SER A 840 15.75 14.62 19.93
C SER A 840 16.68 13.61 20.63
N GLY A 841 16.16 12.73 21.49
CA GLY A 841 16.95 11.76 22.24
C GLY A 841 16.08 10.76 23.00
N ALA A 842 16.75 9.88 23.72
CA ALA A 842 16.09 8.86 24.54
C ALA A 842 15.43 9.47 25.79
N PHE A 843 14.26 8.98 26.14
CA PHE A 843 13.58 9.30 27.40
C PHE A 843 14.28 8.66 28.59
N SER A 844 14.02 9.20 29.76
CA SER A 844 14.55 8.62 31.01
C SER A 844 13.91 7.29 31.40
N SER A 845 12.73 6.99 30.86
CA SER A 845 12.07 5.68 31.00
C SER A 845 11.68 5.09 29.65
N SER A 846 11.61 3.76 29.56
CA SER A 846 10.95 3.08 28.45
C SER A 846 9.43 3.26 28.51
N PHE A 847 8.74 2.94 27.41
CA PHE A 847 7.29 2.82 27.42
C PHE A 847 6.86 1.62 28.27
N ILE A 848 6.01 1.88 29.26
CA ILE A 848 5.44 0.88 30.16
C ILE A 848 3.91 0.93 30.11
N SER A 849 3.25 -0.21 30.29
CA SER A 849 1.80 -0.29 30.48
C SER A 849 1.50 -0.19 31.98
N PRO A 850 0.81 0.86 32.45
CA PRO A 850 0.39 0.95 33.85
C PRO A 850 -0.52 -0.19 34.25
N VAL A 851 -0.42 -0.62 35.50
CA VAL A 851 -1.18 -1.73 36.08
C VAL A 851 -2.10 -1.21 37.14
N GLN A 852 -3.37 -1.61 37.12
CA GLN A 852 -4.33 -1.38 38.17
C GLN A 852 -4.66 -2.71 38.90
N GLN A 853 -4.83 -2.65 40.21
CA GLN A 853 -5.30 -3.76 41.03
C GLN A 853 -6.75 -3.53 41.41
N VAL A 854 -7.70 -4.00 40.62
CA VAL A 854 -9.12 -3.96 40.93
C VAL A 854 -9.70 -5.34 40.63
N GLY A 855 -9.89 -6.14 41.69
CA GLY A 855 -10.43 -7.51 41.52
C GLY A 855 -9.53 -8.49 40.78
N GLY A 856 -8.28 -8.13 40.55
CA GLY A 856 -7.25 -8.77 39.74
C GLY A 856 -6.27 -7.76 39.21
N ILE A 857 -5.25 -8.23 38.49
CA ILE A 857 -4.28 -7.35 37.83
C ILE A 857 -4.80 -7.02 36.41
N THR A 858 -5.12 -5.75 36.19
CA THR A 858 -5.51 -5.25 34.86
C THR A 858 -4.41 -4.33 34.33
N SER A 859 -3.75 -4.73 33.27
CA SER A 859 -2.77 -3.90 32.58
C SER A 859 -3.46 -2.97 31.59
N SER A 860 -3.01 -1.73 31.54
CA SER A 860 -3.39 -0.79 30.49
C SER A 860 -2.99 -1.31 29.13
N LEU A 861 -3.84 -1.13 28.12
CA LEU A 861 -3.54 -1.37 26.71
C LEU A 861 -2.84 -0.16 26.07
N SER A 862 -2.57 0.88 26.85
CA SER A 862 -1.75 2.02 26.50
C SER A 862 -0.37 1.92 27.13
N GLN A 863 0.58 2.60 26.56
CA GLN A 863 1.94 2.70 27.08
C GLN A 863 2.32 4.15 27.29
N ILE A 864 2.96 4.43 28.41
CA ILE A 864 3.43 5.76 28.76
C ILE A 864 4.92 5.72 29.08
N ALA A 865 5.65 6.72 28.60
CA ALA A 865 7.05 6.94 28.92
C ALA A 865 7.21 8.29 29.62
N LEU A 866 7.89 8.30 30.77
CA LEU A 866 8.25 9.52 31.50
C LEU A 866 9.62 10.02 31.05
N ASN A 867 9.81 11.32 31.14
CA ASN A 867 11.07 11.89 30.72
C ASN A 867 11.53 12.96 31.70
N THR A 868 12.79 12.85 32.14
CA THR A 868 13.52 13.87 32.92
C THR A 868 14.73 14.40 32.16
N ASN A 869 15.07 13.81 31.01
CA ASN A 869 16.18 14.22 30.15
C ASN A 869 15.86 15.49 29.38
N ALA A 870 16.88 16.13 28.84
CA ALA A 870 16.74 17.31 27.99
C ALA A 870 16.31 16.94 26.56
N VAL A 871 15.11 16.35 26.43
CA VAL A 871 14.55 15.95 25.14
C VAL A 871 13.58 17.01 24.63
N THR A 872 13.73 17.35 23.37
CA THR A 872 12.80 18.21 22.61
C THR A 872 12.09 17.41 21.55
N VAL A 873 11.00 17.94 20.98
CA VAL A 873 10.28 17.35 19.86
C VAL A 873 10.32 18.32 18.70
N THR A 874 10.64 17.79 17.51
CA THR A 874 10.60 18.51 16.24
C THR A 874 9.59 17.86 15.30
N GLY A 875 8.95 18.66 14.44
CA GLY A 875 7.87 18.19 13.58
C GLY A 875 6.64 17.72 14.36
N GLY A 876 5.82 16.89 13.72
CA GLY A 876 4.55 16.47 14.29
C GLY A 876 3.47 17.54 14.20
N GLU A 877 2.32 17.26 14.79
CA GLU A 877 1.15 18.11 14.77
C GLU A 877 0.82 18.60 16.19
N SER A 878 0.75 19.90 16.40
CA SER A 878 0.26 20.47 17.66
C SER A 878 -1.27 20.33 17.69
N VAL A 879 -1.76 19.38 18.48
CA VAL A 879 -3.20 19.07 18.56
C VAL A 879 -3.91 19.82 19.67
N PHE A 880 -3.16 20.39 20.62
CA PHE A 880 -3.72 21.14 21.75
C PHE A 880 -2.63 21.99 22.42
N ALA A 881 -3.01 23.14 22.93
CA ALA A 881 -2.13 23.98 23.73
C ALA A 881 -2.89 24.67 24.87
N ALA A 882 -2.24 24.83 26.02
CA ALA A 882 -2.80 25.54 27.18
C ALA A 882 -1.69 26.11 28.05
N TYR A 883 -2.01 27.08 28.90
CA TYR A 883 -1.07 27.65 29.87
C TYR A 883 -1.30 27.06 31.26
N SER A 884 -0.20 26.82 31.98
CA SER A 884 -0.25 26.51 33.41
C SER A 884 -0.18 27.78 34.26
N ASN A 885 -0.56 27.67 35.51
CA ASN A 885 -0.28 28.66 36.55
C ASN A 885 1.23 28.82 36.76
N THR A 886 1.64 29.94 37.31
CA THR A 886 3.05 30.19 37.66
C THR A 886 3.51 29.36 38.86
N SER A 887 2.59 29.02 39.77
CA SER A 887 2.85 28.19 40.92
C SER A 887 1.55 27.49 41.37
N GLY A 888 1.68 26.24 41.84
CA GLY A 888 0.57 25.43 42.27
C GLY A 888 0.01 24.47 41.27
N ASN A 889 -1.20 23.99 41.52
CA ASN A 889 -1.87 23.01 40.66
C ASN A 889 -2.62 23.66 39.50
N THR A 890 -2.54 23.04 38.35
CA THR A 890 -3.35 23.35 37.16
C THR A 890 -3.92 22.05 36.65
N THR A 891 -5.22 21.99 36.37
CA THR A 891 -5.85 20.86 35.67
C THR A 891 -6.32 21.31 34.34
N ILE A 892 -5.90 20.63 33.31
CA ILE A 892 -6.24 20.89 31.89
C ILE A 892 -7.19 19.79 31.41
N ASP A 893 -8.36 20.17 30.88
CA ASP A 893 -9.32 19.26 30.30
C ASP A 893 -8.82 18.84 28.89
N LEU A 894 -8.67 17.55 28.65
CA LEU A 894 -8.23 16.97 27.39
C LEU A 894 -9.32 16.20 26.65
N THR A 895 -10.56 16.24 27.12
CA THR A 895 -11.69 15.48 26.52
C THR A 895 -11.98 15.87 25.07
N LYS A 896 -11.51 17.03 24.63
CA LYS A 896 -11.61 17.49 23.24
C LYS A 896 -10.40 17.14 22.36
N VAL A 897 -9.35 16.58 22.94
CA VAL A 897 -8.23 16.04 22.15
C VAL A 897 -8.70 14.77 21.47
N ARG A 898 -8.37 14.60 20.20
CA ARG A 898 -8.83 13.43 19.47
C ARG A 898 -8.29 12.13 20.05
N ASP A 899 -9.05 11.05 19.88
CA ASP A 899 -8.63 9.71 20.28
C ASP A 899 -7.35 9.30 19.54
N LEU A 900 -6.44 8.64 20.26
CA LEU A 900 -5.24 8.08 19.65
C LEU A 900 -5.53 6.69 19.11
N GLY A 901 -4.91 6.37 17.99
CA GLY A 901 -5.06 5.10 17.33
C GLY A 901 -3.75 4.35 17.14
N ASN A 902 -3.85 3.18 16.58
CA ASN A 902 -2.71 2.41 16.12
C ASN A 902 -2.41 2.74 14.65
N SER A 903 -1.20 2.48 14.19
CA SER A 903 -0.84 2.68 12.78
C SER A 903 -1.44 1.60 11.88
N ILE A 904 -1.42 1.84 10.58
CA ILE A 904 -1.85 0.87 9.54
C ILE A 904 -1.16 -0.48 9.73
N LEU A 905 0.12 -0.50 10.09
CA LEU A 905 0.91 -1.72 10.26
C LEU A 905 0.79 -2.36 11.65
N GLY A 906 0.18 -1.68 12.60
CA GLY A 906 0.04 -2.17 13.96
C GLY A 906 1.27 -2.00 14.87
N GLY A 907 2.46 -1.82 14.33
CA GLY A 907 3.70 -1.66 15.10
C GLY A 907 4.16 -2.90 15.89
N GLY A 908 5.38 -2.88 16.39
CA GLY A 908 5.96 -3.99 17.16
C GLY A 908 5.75 -3.88 18.66
N THR A 909 5.95 -4.99 19.38
CA THR A 909 5.76 -5.09 20.84
C THR A 909 6.98 -4.73 21.68
N SER A 910 8.14 -4.56 21.07
CA SER A 910 9.39 -4.42 21.82
C SER A 910 9.43 -3.16 22.67
N ASN A 911 9.31 -3.32 23.98
CA ASN A 911 9.56 -2.28 24.97
C ASN A 911 11.06 -1.96 25.15
N ALA A 912 11.93 -2.79 24.58
CA ALA A 912 13.39 -2.71 24.76
C ALA A 912 14.07 -1.77 23.77
N VAL A 913 13.35 -1.30 22.73
CA VAL A 913 13.93 -0.42 21.73
C VAL A 913 13.78 1.02 22.17
N PRO A 914 14.87 1.81 22.18
CA PRO A 914 14.79 3.25 22.48
C PRO A 914 13.80 3.95 21.54
N ILE A 915 13.15 5.00 22.03
CA ILE A 915 12.17 5.80 21.28
C ILE A 915 12.70 6.27 19.91
N ALA A 916 14.01 6.32 19.71
CA ALA A 916 14.64 6.67 18.45
C ALA A 916 14.76 5.51 17.42
N GLN A 917 14.27 4.31 17.70
CA GLN A 917 14.38 3.15 16.82
C GLN A 917 13.04 2.42 16.73
N SER A 918 12.71 1.91 15.56
CA SER A 918 11.55 1.13 15.11
C SER A 918 10.41 0.90 16.14
N ASN A 919 9.20 1.08 15.77
CA ASN A 919 7.90 1.10 16.45
C ASN A 919 7.31 2.51 16.58
N PHE A 920 7.81 3.42 15.75
CA PHE A 920 7.23 4.73 15.58
C PHE A 920 6.26 4.76 14.41
N TYR A 921 5.34 5.71 14.47
CA TYR A 921 4.56 6.09 13.31
C TYR A 921 5.49 6.40 12.10
N PRO A 922 5.17 5.90 10.89
CA PRO A 922 4.02 5.07 10.53
C PRO A 922 4.18 3.57 10.83
N ASP A 923 5.27 3.12 11.38
CA ASP A 923 5.62 1.73 11.66
C ASP A 923 5.03 1.26 13.00
N GLY A 924 4.49 2.15 13.77
CA GLY A 924 3.92 1.95 15.09
C GLY A 924 2.71 2.85 15.36
N PRO A 925 2.14 2.79 16.58
CA PRO A 925 0.98 3.57 16.94
C PRO A 925 1.27 5.07 16.99
N ASP A 926 0.21 5.87 16.94
CA ASP A 926 0.28 7.29 17.22
C ASP A 926 0.94 7.53 18.60
N ILE A 927 1.88 8.47 18.64
CA ILE A 927 2.56 8.90 19.86
C ILE A 927 2.20 10.35 20.14
N LEU A 928 1.66 10.61 21.30
CA LEU A 928 1.39 11.96 21.78
C LEU A 928 2.44 12.37 22.81
N TYR A 929 3.16 13.44 22.51
CA TYR A 929 4.14 14.05 23.39
C TYR A 929 3.53 15.21 24.15
N ILE A 930 3.71 15.24 25.48
CA ILE A 930 3.35 16.37 26.33
C ILE A 930 4.60 17.22 26.52
N VAL A 931 4.62 18.38 25.91
CA VAL A 931 5.76 19.31 25.86
C VAL A 931 5.45 20.52 26.71
N ALA A 932 6.36 20.85 27.61
CA ALA A 932 6.30 22.06 28.42
C ALA A 932 7.35 23.08 27.93
N ILE A 933 6.92 24.33 27.76
CA ILE A 933 7.76 25.46 27.36
C ILE A 933 7.69 26.49 28.45
N PRO A 934 8.77 26.73 29.23
CA PRO A 934 8.77 27.75 30.27
C PRO A 934 8.56 29.14 29.69
N LEU A 935 7.73 29.94 30.33
CA LEU A 935 7.45 31.32 29.88
C LEU A 935 8.55 32.31 30.25
N SER A 936 9.46 31.92 31.12
CA SER A 936 10.65 32.73 31.46
C SER A 936 11.84 31.82 31.77
N ALA A 937 13.04 32.39 31.74
CA ALA A 937 14.29 31.70 32.06
C ALA A 937 14.56 31.57 33.57
N THR A 938 13.58 31.86 34.42
CA THR A 938 13.68 31.71 35.87
C THR A 938 13.72 30.23 36.22
N SER A 939 14.55 29.85 37.21
CA SER A 939 14.55 28.46 37.72
C SER A 939 13.16 28.07 38.21
N SER A 940 12.61 27.06 37.58
CA SER A 940 11.24 26.62 37.83
C SER A 940 11.15 25.09 37.76
N THR A 941 10.16 24.52 38.40
CA THR A 941 9.91 23.07 38.38
C THR A 941 8.54 22.74 37.86
N ILE A 942 8.41 21.58 37.24
CA ILE A 942 7.15 21.05 36.73
C ILE A 942 7.03 19.56 36.97
N LEU A 943 5.85 19.14 37.41
CA LEU A 943 5.37 17.75 37.50
C LEU A 943 4.12 17.63 36.66
N ALA A 944 3.92 16.49 36.04
CA ALA A 944 2.72 16.22 35.26
C ALA A 944 2.12 14.85 35.59
N ARG A 945 0.79 14.76 35.56
CA ARG A 945 0.01 13.54 35.69
C ARG A 945 -1.08 13.49 34.65
N LEU A 946 -1.14 12.40 33.88
CA LEU A 946 -2.11 12.20 32.82
C LEU A 946 -3.19 11.20 33.27
N ASN A 947 -4.46 11.53 33.02
CA ASN A 947 -5.60 10.64 33.17
C ASN A 947 -6.19 10.32 31.79
N TRP A 948 -6.57 9.08 31.57
CA TRP A 948 -7.16 8.63 30.30
C TRP A 948 -8.13 7.46 30.50
N GLU A 949 -8.90 7.22 29.48
CA GLU A 949 -9.87 6.13 29.40
C GLU A 949 -9.53 5.23 28.22
N GLU A 950 -9.72 3.94 28.40
CA GLU A 950 -9.50 2.91 27.40
C GLU A 950 -10.84 2.27 27.06
N ALA A 951 -11.32 2.55 25.85
CA ALA A 951 -12.48 1.89 25.28
C ALA A 951 -12.03 0.56 24.67
N GLN A 952 -11.97 -0.44 25.50
CA GLN A 952 -11.72 -1.83 25.10
C GLN A 952 -13.05 -2.40 24.61
N ALA A 953 -13.14 -2.96 23.42
CA ALA A 953 -14.36 -3.39 22.72
C ALA A 953 -15.48 -3.93 23.61
#